data_13bc0fdc09115e589bd98ecab50ddd8e
#
_entry.id   13bc0fdc09115e589bd98ecab50ddd8e
#
_cell.length_a   1.000
_cell.length_b   1.000
_cell.length_c   1.000
_cell.angle_alpha   90.00
_cell.angle_beta   90.00
_cell.angle_gamma   90.00
#
_symmetry.space_group_name_H-M   'P 1'
#
loop_
_entity.id
_entity.type
_entity.pdbx_description
1 polymer ?
#
loop_
_entity_poly.entity_id
_entity_poly.type
_entity_poly.pdbx_seq_one_letter_code
_entity_poly.pdbx_strand_id
1 'polypeptide(L)'
;MAEQKKQDTNQLLKVRREKLADLQANGKDPFQITKFDQTHHSLEVKNLYEAHEAEILKDHKTPDVEGLDEAQAREVLKQDYEERRKIMDANPIHVAIAGRMMFKRVMGKASFCNIQDLQGNIQVYVARDAIGEESYADFKKSDIGDIFGLEGFAFRTRTGEISIHAEKMTMLTKSLQILPEKFHGLTDTDTRYRQRYVDLIMNQDSKNVFIKRSQILKEIRNFLAGRDFMEVETPMLVSNAGGAAARPFETHYNALNEDVKLRISLELYLKRLIVGGLERVYEIGRVFRNEGVDTRHNPEFTLMELYQAYTDYEGMMELTESLFRYLAEKVCGSTKISYNGVEIDLGKPFARMTMNEAIKKYAGIDFDEVADDEAAKKLADEHHIEYEAHHKKGDIINLFFEEYCEKELIQPTFIMDHPIEISPLTKKKPSDPSKVERFELFCNTWEMCNAYSELNDPIDQRERFKAQDALADAGDEEANHTDEDFLNALEIGMPPTGGIGYGIDRLVMLLTDSQAIRDVLLFPTMKSLDADKKSAKSENSTSTAAPEKEEVIDFSKVKVEPLFEEFVDFDTFSKSDFRAVKVKACEAVKKSKKLLQFTLDDGTDIDRTILSGIHAYYEPEELVGKTLIAITNLPPRAMMGIDSCGMLLSAIHEEEGEEKLHLLMVDNHIPAGAKLY
;
A
#
# COMPACT_ATOMS: atom_id res chain seq x y z
N MET A 1 27.72 -1.85 -19.66
CA MET A 1 26.91 -2.97 -19.12
C MET A 1 25.40 -2.69 -19.17
N ALA A 2 24.88 -1.56 -18.72
CA ALA A 2 23.44 -1.25 -18.76
C ALA A 2 22.86 -1.13 -20.19
N GLU A 3 23.55 -0.45 -21.10
CA GLU A 3 23.13 -0.34 -22.51
C GLU A 3 23.13 -1.69 -23.24
N GLN A 4 24.15 -2.52 -23.01
CA GLN A 4 24.23 -3.85 -23.58
C GLN A 4 23.07 -4.73 -23.07
N LYS A 5 22.75 -4.66 -21.78
CA LYS A 5 21.60 -5.35 -21.18
C LYS A 5 20.26 -4.87 -21.77
N LYS A 6 20.13 -3.58 -22.08
CA LYS A 6 18.93 -2.97 -22.71
C LYS A 6 18.81 -3.39 -24.18
N GLN A 7 19.89 -3.45 -24.94
CA GLN A 7 19.93 -3.96 -26.32
C GLN A 7 19.56 -5.45 -26.37
N ASP A 8 20.14 -6.29 -25.50
CA ASP A 8 19.86 -7.72 -25.42
C ASP A 8 18.38 -7.96 -25.07
N THR A 9 17.82 -7.17 -24.15
CA THR A 9 16.39 -7.24 -23.79
C THR A 9 15.49 -6.91 -24.98
N ASN A 10 15.78 -5.83 -25.71
CA ASN A 10 15.02 -5.45 -26.90
C ASN A 10 15.08 -6.52 -28.00
N GLN A 11 16.21 -7.17 -28.18
CA GLN A 11 16.35 -8.28 -29.12
C GLN A 11 15.51 -9.49 -28.71
N LEU A 12 15.50 -9.85 -27.42
CA LEU A 12 14.66 -10.95 -26.91
C LEU A 12 13.16 -10.67 -27.08
N LEU A 13 12.74 -9.43 -26.84
CA LEU A 13 11.34 -9.01 -27.04
C LEU A 13 10.95 -9.10 -28.53
N LYS A 14 11.86 -8.73 -29.44
CA LYS A 14 11.66 -8.88 -30.88
C LYS A 14 11.50 -10.34 -31.27
N VAL A 15 12.39 -11.22 -30.81
CA VAL A 15 12.31 -12.67 -31.05
C VAL A 15 10.98 -13.27 -30.57
N ARG A 16 10.45 -12.86 -29.41
CA ARG A 16 9.16 -13.33 -28.93
C ARG A 16 8.00 -12.92 -29.83
N ARG A 17 8.04 -11.70 -30.39
CA ARG A 17 7.05 -11.23 -31.38
C ARG A 17 7.15 -11.99 -32.71
N GLU A 18 8.35 -12.27 -33.16
CA GLU A 18 8.59 -13.10 -34.38
C GLU A 18 8.04 -14.52 -34.20
N LYS A 19 8.26 -15.15 -33.03
CA LYS A 19 7.69 -16.46 -32.72
C LYS A 19 6.15 -16.44 -32.69
N LEU A 20 5.53 -15.37 -32.20
CA LEU A 20 4.09 -15.20 -32.27
C LEU A 20 3.62 -15.08 -33.73
N ALA A 21 4.27 -14.27 -34.55
CA ALA A 21 3.95 -14.12 -35.97
C ALA A 21 4.05 -15.45 -36.73
N ASP A 22 5.09 -16.27 -36.41
CA ASP A 22 5.23 -17.63 -36.95
C ASP A 22 4.04 -18.53 -36.57
N LEU A 23 3.61 -18.50 -35.32
CA LEU A 23 2.44 -19.26 -34.86
C LEU A 23 1.16 -18.84 -35.58
N GLN A 24 0.96 -17.52 -35.73
CA GLN A 24 -0.20 -16.95 -36.42
C GLN A 24 -0.19 -17.32 -37.91
N ALA A 25 0.94 -17.24 -38.60
CA ALA A 25 1.09 -17.59 -40.00
C ALA A 25 0.80 -19.11 -40.27
N ASN A 26 1.07 -19.95 -39.26
CA ASN A 26 0.82 -21.39 -39.33
C ASN A 26 -0.58 -21.81 -38.80
N GLY A 27 -1.50 -20.87 -38.57
CA GLY A 27 -2.83 -21.14 -38.06
C GLY A 27 -2.90 -21.65 -36.61
N LYS A 28 -1.85 -21.39 -35.82
CA LYS A 28 -1.69 -21.78 -34.41
C LYS A 28 -1.69 -20.56 -33.49
N ASP A 29 -2.47 -19.52 -33.81
CA ASP A 29 -2.56 -18.30 -33.00
C ASP A 29 -3.16 -18.61 -31.63
N PRO A 30 -2.39 -18.52 -30.54
CA PRO A 30 -2.88 -18.81 -29.20
C PRO A 30 -3.97 -17.85 -28.76
N PHE A 31 -4.03 -16.63 -29.30
CA PHE A 31 -5.01 -15.60 -28.93
C PHE A 31 -6.38 -15.84 -29.57
N GLN A 32 -6.52 -16.82 -30.46
CA GLN A 32 -7.83 -17.27 -30.98
C GLN A 32 -8.49 -18.30 -30.08
N ILE A 33 -7.78 -18.83 -29.08
CA ILE A 33 -8.32 -19.81 -28.15
C ILE A 33 -9.10 -19.09 -27.06
N THR A 34 -10.41 -19.33 -27.01
CA THR A 34 -11.31 -18.62 -26.07
C THR A 34 -11.64 -19.44 -24.82
N LYS A 35 -11.38 -20.76 -24.83
CA LYS A 35 -11.72 -21.66 -23.73
C LYS A 35 -10.74 -22.82 -23.64
N PHE A 36 -10.46 -23.24 -22.40
CA PHE A 36 -9.81 -24.51 -22.08
C PHE A 36 -10.54 -25.15 -20.90
N ASP A 37 -10.89 -26.44 -21.04
CA ASP A 37 -11.66 -27.15 -20.02
C ASP A 37 -10.72 -27.75 -18.96
N GLN A 38 -10.29 -26.90 -18.02
CA GLN A 38 -9.50 -27.29 -16.88
C GLN A 38 -10.33 -28.12 -15.89
N THR A 39 -9.79 -29.27 -15.45
CA THR A 39 -10.48 -30.16 -14.50
C THR A 39 -9.91 -29.99 -13.07
N HIS A 40 -8.62 -29.75 -12.92
CA HIS A 40 -7.92 -29.71 -11.64
C HIS A 40 -6.87 -28.59 -11.60
N HIS A 41 -6.50 -28.19 -10.40
CA HIS A 41 -5.30 -27.38 -10.12
C HIS A 41 -4.12 -28.26 -9.67
N SER A 42 -2.93 -27.71 -9.70
CA SER A 42 -1.67 -28.40 -9.37
C SER A 42 -1.68 -29.12 -8.02
N LEU A 43 -2.18 -28.49 -6.96
CA LEU A 43 -2.26 -29.09 -5.63
C LEU A 43 -3.32 -30.17 -5.55
N GLU A 44 -4.47 -29.97 -6.20
CA GLU A 44 -5.54 -30.96 -6.29
C GLU A 44 -5.05 -32.24 -6.95
N VAL A 45 -4.29 -32.12 -8.06
CA VAL A 45 -3.68 -33.28 -8.73
C VAL A 45 -2.74 -34.03 -7.78
N LYS A 46 -1.90 -33.32 -7.03
CA LYS A 46 -0.97 -33.96 -6.07
C LYS A 46 -1.73 -34.73 -4.98
N ASN A 47 -2.72 -34.07 -4.36
CA ASN A 47 -3.52 -34.68 -3.29
C ASN A 47 -4.33 -35.87 -3.80
N LEU A 48 -4.94 -35.73 -4.98
CA LEU A 48 -5.70 -36.82 -5.63
C LEU A 48 -4.81 -38.03 -5.94
N TYR A 49 -3.59 -37.77 -6.46
CA TYR A 49 -2.64 -38.83 -6.77
C TYR A 49 -2.18 -39.54 -5.49
N GLU A 50 -1.84 -38.80 -4.43
CA GLU A 50 -1.42 -39.41 -3.15
C GLU A 50 -2.51 -40.28 -2.53
N ALA A 51 -3.77 -39.82 -2.53
CA ALA A 51 -4.90 -40.61 -2.04
C ALA A 51 -5.13 -41.87 -2.88
N HIS A 52 -5.08 -41.73 -4.22
CA HIS A 52 -5.25 -42.85 -5.15
C HIS A 52 -4.10 -43.88 -5.03
N GLU A 53 -2.85 -43.40 -4.98
CA GLU A 53 -1.66 -44.26 -4.77
C GLU A 53 -1.78 -45.05 -3.47
N ALA A 54 -2.19 -44.40 -2.36
CA ALA A 54 -2.37 -45.06 -1.09
C ALA A 54 -3.47 -46.16 -1.11
N GLU A 55 -4.52 -45.93 -1.86
CA GLU A 55 -5.61 -46.93 -2.02
C GLU A 55 -5.16 -48.10 -2.89
N ILE A 56 -4.62 -47.81 -4.08
CA ILE A 56 -4.23 -48.83 -5.06
C ILE A 56 -3.04 -49.67 -4.58
N LEU A 57 -2.09 -49.07 -3.87
CA LEU A 57 -0.90 -49.77 -3.35
C LEU A 57 -1.03 -50.23 -1.90
N LYS A 58 -2.24 -50.24 -1.31
CA LYS A 58 -2.45 -50.64 0.09
C LYS A 58 -1.92 -52.05 0.43
N ASP A 59 -1.96 -52.98 -0.50
CA ASP A 59 -1.51 -54.37 -0.36
C ASP A 59 -0.05 -54.56 -0.87
N HIS A 60 0.55 -53.54 -1.45
CA HIS A 60 1.92 -53.60 -1.96
C HIS A 60 2.91 -53.50 -0.79
N LYS A 61 3.79 -54.46 -0.66
CA LYS A 61 4.83 -54.47 0.40
C LYS A 61 6.08 -53.74 -0.09
N THR A 62 6.40 -52.64 0.56
CA THR A 62 7.69 -51.95 0.32
C THR A 62 8.84 -52.92 0.66
N PRO A 63 9.79 -53.13 -0.24
CA PRO A 63 10.90 -54.04 0.01
C PRO A 63 11.79 -53.54 1.13
N ASP A 64 12.24 -54.47 1.98
CA ASP A 64 13.23 -54.17 2.99
C ASP A 64 14.62 -54.16 2.37
N VAL A 65 15.34 -53.07 2.54
CA VAL A 65 16.70 -52.88 2.03
C VAL A 65 17.74 -52.83 3.15
N GLU A 66 17.34 -53.09 4.39
CA GLU A 66 18.23 -53.12 5.54
C GLU A 66 19.23 -54.29 5.41
N GLY A 67 20.52 -54.01 5.51
CA GLY A 67 21.58 -55.01 5.38
C GLY A 67 22.07 -55.28 3.94
N LEU A 68 21.50 -54.63 2.89
CA LEU A 68 21.98 -54.72 1.53
C LEU A 68 23.11 -53.70 1.29
N ASP A 69 24.02 -54.04 0.35
CA ASP A 69 24.96 -53.04 -0.15
C ASP A 69 24.24 -52.01 -1.05
N GLU A 70 24.93 -50.87 -1.31
CA GLU A 70 24.34 -49.74 -2.06
C GLU A 70 23.86 -50.13 -3.48
N ALA A 71 24.58 -51.06 -4.15
CA ALA A 71 24.22 -51.49 -5.50
C ALA A 71 23.01 -52.43 -5.49
N GLN A 72 22.94 -53.34 -4.50
CA GLN A 72 21.82 -54.25 -4.29
C GLN A 72 20.56 -53.45 -3.88
N ALA A 73 20.69 -52.53 -2.94
CA ALA A 73 19.58 -51.67 -2.51
C ALA A 73 19.01 -50.83 -3.68
N ARG A 74 19.88 -50.28 -4.52
CA ARG A 74 19.44 -49.54 -5.74
C ARG A 74 18.68 -50.42 -6.73
N GLU A 75 19.09 -51.67 -6.96
CA GLU A 75 18.40 -52.54 -7.88
C GLU A 75 17.03 -53.00 -7.33
N VAL A 76 16.96 -53.30 -6.03
CA VAL A 76 15.71 -53.65 -5.36
C VAL A 76 14.71 -52.49 -5.43
N LEU A 77 15.13 -51.25 -5.07
CA LEU A 77 14.30 -50.06 -5.15
C LEU A 77 13.88 -49.71 -6.59
N LYS A 78 14.72 -50.03 -7.59
CA LYS A 78 14.39 -49.85 -8.99
C LYS A 78 13.28 -50.82 -9.45
N GLN A 79 13.39 -52.09 -9.03
CA GLN A 79 12.37 -53.11 -9.33
C GLN A 79 11.06 -52.79 -8.66
N ASP A 80 11.04 -52.36 -7.39
CA ASP A 80 9.88 -51.92 -6.68
C ASP A 80 9.20 -50.70 -7.38
N TYR A 81 10.00 -49.70 -7.80
CA TYR A 81 9.49 -48.56 -8.54
C TYR A 81 8.83 -49.00 -9.88
N GLU A 82 9.45 -49.90 -10.62
CA GLU A 82 8.93 -50.41 -11.90
C GLU A 82 7.61 -51.20 -11.68
N GLU A 83 7.50 -51.97 -10.60
CA GLU A 83 6.30 -52.73 -10.24
C GLU A 83 5.17 -51.76 -9.82
N ARG A 84 5.41 -50.86 -8.90
CA ARG A 84 4.47 -49.84 -8.48
C ARG A 84 3.99 -49.00 -9.66
N ARG A 85 4.89 -48.59 -10.54
CA ARG A 85 4.57 -47.87 -11.74
C ARG A 85 3.63 -48.66 -12.67
N LYS A 86 3.86 -49.96 -12.89
CA LYS A 86 2.95 -50.79 -13.70
C LYS A 86 1.55 -50.87 -13.12
N ILE A 87 1.45 -50.96 -11.79
CA ILE A 87 0.15 -50.99 -11.11
C ILE A 87 -0.57 -49.63 -11.28
N MET A 88 0.15 -48.51 -11.10
CA MET A 88 -0.42 -47.18 -11.27
C MET A 88 -0.76 -46.83 -12.72
N ASP A 89 0.06 -47.24 -13.70
CA ASP A 89 -0.18 -47.05 -15.13
C ASP A 89 -1.42 -47.84 -15.62
N ALA A 90 -1.79 -48.91 -14.91
CA ALA A 90 -3.05 -49.64 -15.17
C ALA A 90 -4.28 -48.92 -14.58
N ASN A 91 -4.10 -47.95 -13.72
CA ASN A 91 -5.14 -47.14 -13.05
C ASN A 91 -4.84 -45.64 -13.16
N PRO A 92 -4.77 -45.08 -14.40
CA PRO A 92 -4.33 -43.71 -14.59
C PRO A 92 -5.35 -42.69 -14.10
N ILE A 93 -4.88 -41.59 -13.52
CA ILE A 93 -5.68 -40.41 -13.19
C ILE A 93 -5.49 -39.41 -14.32
N HIS A 94 -6.46 -39.29 -15.21
CA HIS A 94 -6.45 -38.28 -16.26
C HIS A 94 -6.86 -36.93 -15.73
N VAL A 95 -6.10 -35.91 -16.09
CA VAL A 95 -6.29 -34.54 -15.65
C VAL A 95 -6.08 -33.55 -16.81
N ALA A 96 -6.77 -32.43 -16.75
CA ALA A 96 -6.52 -31.27 -17.59
C ALA A 96 -6.19 -30.08 -16.67
N ILE A 97 -4.98 -29.51 -16.81
CA ILE A 97 -4.55 -28.33 -16.06
C ILE A 97 -4.15 -27.19 -16.99
N ALA A 98 -4.25 -25.98 -16.51
CA ALA A 98 -3.77 -24.80 -17.22
C ALA A 98 -2.93 -23.92 -16.30
N GLY A 99 -1.88 -23.30 -16.85
CA GLY A 99 -1.04 -22.42 -16.06
C GLY A 99 0.16 -21.88 -16.84
N ARG A 100 0.95 -21.08 -16.15
CA ARG A 100 2.13 -20.43 -16.70
C ARG A 100 3.37 -21.32 -16.58
N MET A 101 4.10 -21.47 -17.66
CA MET A 101 5.37 -22.20 -17.68
C MET A 101 6.47 -21.37 -17.03
N MET A 102 6.94 -21.82 -15.87
CA MET A 102 7.95 -21.11 -15.06
C MET A 102 9.36 -21.69 -15.17
N PHE A 103 9.45 -22.89 -15.72
CA PHE A 103 10.72 -23.58 -15.94
C PHE A 103 10.59 -24.54 -17.12
N LYS A 104 11.67 -24.70 -17.89
CA LYS A 104 11.75 -25.65 -18.99
C LYS A 104 13.16 -26.23 -19.11
N ARG A 105 13.25 -27.55 -19.22
CA ARG A 105 14.49 -28.28 -19.50
C ARG A 105 14.27 -29.26 -20.65
N VAL A 106 14.89 -28.98 -21.78
CA VAL A 106 14.83 -29.82 -22.98
C VAL A 106 15.96 -30.84 -22.96
N MET A 107 15.63 -32.14 -23.12
CA MET A 107 16.57 -33.26 -23.11
C MET A 107 16.28 -34.20 -24.28
N GLY A 108 16.62 -33.77 -25.50
CA GLY A 108 16.47 -34.61 -26.72
C GLY A 108 15.00 -34.87 -27.08
N LYS A 109 14.53 -36.13 -26.92
CA LYS A 109 13.17 -36.58 -27.26
C LYS A 109 12.17 -36.41 -26.10
N ALA A 110 12.66 -36.06 -24.91
CA ALA A 110 11.85 -35.80 -23.73
C ALA A 110 12.26 -34.49 -23.10
N SER A 111 11.37 -33.89 -22.32
CA SER A 111 11.59 -32.62 -21.64
C SER A 111 10.82 -32.58 -20.34
N PHE A 112 11.23 -31.72 -19.45
CA PHE A 112 10.45 -31.35 -18.27
C PHE A 112 10.17 -29.86 -18.30
N CYS A 113 8.98 -29.49 -17.85
CA CYS A 113 8.65 -28.09 -17.52
C CYS A 113 7.86 -28.04 -16.22
N ASN A 114 7.79 -26.86 -15.60
CA ASN A 114 6.92 -26.60 -14.45
C ASN A 114 5.83 -25.63 -14.87
N ILE A 115 4.60 -26.01 -14.60
CA ILE A 115 3.42 -25.18 -14.81
C ILE A 115 2.96 -24.64 -13.44
N GLN A 116 2.80 -23.33 -13.35
CA GLN A 116 2.31 -22.61 -12.18
C GLN A 116 0.86 -22.18 -12.41
N ASP A 117 0.00 -22.50 -11.45
CA ASP A 117 -1.40 -22.11 -11.42
C ASP A 117 -1.75 -21.32 -10.13
N LEU A 118 -3.04 -21.26 -9.78
CA LEU A 118 -3.51 -20.60 -8.56
C LEU A 118 -2.96 -21.27 -7.28
N GLN A 119 -2.89 -22.62 -7.27
CA GLN A 119 -2.60 -23.39 -6.07
C GLN A 119 -1.10 -23.77 -5.93
N GLY A 120 -0.28 -23.51 -6.95
CA GLY A 120 1.14 -23.76 -6.88
C GLY A 120 1.80 -24.15 -8.19
N ASN A 121 2.74 -25.10 -8.11
CA ASN A 121 3.50 -25.60 -9.26
C ASN A 121 3.40 -27.11 -9.35
N ILE A 122 3.32 -27.61 -10.58
CA ILE A 122 3.45 -29.04 -10.86
C ILE A 122 4.44 -29.27 -11.99
N GLN A 123 5.25 -30.33 -11.86
CA GLN A 123 6.14 -30.77 -12.92
C GLN A 123 5.35 -31.48 -14.02
N VAL A 124 5.75 -31.24 -15.26
CA VAL A 124 5.16 -31.88 -16.44
C VAL A 124 6.27 -32.55 -17.24
N TYR A 125 6.11 -33.84 -17.51
CA TYR A 125 6.94 -34.61 -18.43
C TYR A 125 6.34 -34.54 -19.83
N VAL A 126 7.14 -34.05 -20.78
CA VAL A 126 6.72 -33.83 -22.16
C VAL A 126 7.57 -34.70 -23.06
N ALA A 127 6.98 -35.78 -23.58
CA ALA A 127 7.65 -36.71 -24.49
C ALA A 127 7.19 -36.45 -25.94
N ARG A 128 8.14 -36.41 -26.88
CA ARG A 128 7.84 -36.22 -28.31
C ARG A 128 6.88 -37.28 -28.84
N ASP A 129 7.07 -38.53 -28.41
CA ASP A 129 6.32 -39.64 -28.91
C ASP A 129 4.88 -39.65 -28.30
N ALA A 130 4.63 -38.93 -27.21
CA ALA A 130 3.30 -38.81 -26.61
C ALA A 130 2.49 -37.63 -27.20
N ILE A 131 3.11 -36.42 -27.31
CA ILE A 131 2.37 -35.24 -27.81
C ILE A 131 2.50 -35.03 -29.32
N GLY A 132 3.30 -35.85 -30.02
CA GLY A 132 3.58 -35.71 -31.44
C GLY A 132 4.78 -34.82 -31.75
N GLU A 133 5.38 -35.05 -32.91
CA GLU A 133 6.63 -34.40 -33.31
C GLU A 133 6.46 -32.87 -33.50
N GLU A 134 5.34 -32.48 -34.12
CA GLU A 134 5.01 -31.09 -34.40
C GLU A 134 4.76 -30.29 -33.09
N SER A 135 3.90 -30.80 -32.21
CA SER A 135 3.60 -30.19 -30.92
C SER A 135 4.85 -30.07 -30.03
N TYR A 136 5.72 -31.10 -30.10
CA TYR A 136 7.00 -31.09 -29.38
C TYR A 136 7.97 -30.06 -29.94
N ALA A 137 7.98 -29.83 -31.26
CA ALA A 137 8.79 -28.78 -31.89
C ALA A 137 8.29 -27.40 -31.45
N ASP A 138 6.98 -27.18 -31.39
CA ASP A 138 6.40 -25.92 -30.91
C ASP A 138 6.70 -25.70 -29.41
N PHE A 139 6.56 -26.75 -28.59
CA PHE A 139 6.97 -26.71 -27.19
C PHE A 139 8.44 -26.31 -27.03
N LYS A 140 9.37 -26.85 -27.82
CA LYS A 140 10.78 -26.47 -27.75
C LYS A 140 11.01 -24.99 -28.07
N LYS A 141 10.26 -24.42 -29.00
CA LYS A 141 10.33 -22.99 -29.38
C LYS A 141 9.64 -22.06 -28.37
N SER A 142 8.76 -22.57 -27.50
CA SER A 142 8.06 -21.76 -26.49
C SER A 142 9.02 -21.09 -25.51
N ASP A 143 8.56 -20.07 -24.80
CA ASP A 143 9.35 -19.30 -23.85
C ASP A 143 8.82 -19.43 -22.42
N ILE A 144 9.68 -19.26 -21.43
CA ILE A 144 9.27 -19.10 -20.03
C ILE A 144 8.32 -17.91 -19.94
N GLY A 145 7.21 -18.07 -19.24
CA GLY A 145 6.13 -17.11 -19.16
C GLY A 145 4.94 -17.41 -20.04
N ASP A 146 5.08 -18.26 -21.09
CA ASP A 146 3.94 -18.70 -21.90
C ASP A 146 2.94 -19.49 -21.05
N ILE A 147 1.63 -19.39 -21.37
CA ILE A 147 0.57 -20.11 -20.68
C ILE A 147 0.15 -21.30 -21.53
N PHE A 148 0.09 -22.45 -20.89
CA PHE A 148 -0.31 -23.71 -21.52
C PHE A 148 -1.52 -24.33 -20.84
N GLY A 149 -2.41 -24.91 -21.65
CA GLY A 149 -3.32 -25.96 -21.24
C GLY A 149 -2.71 -27.31 -21.61
N LEU A 150 -2.78 -28.27 -20.73
CA LEU A 150 -2.28 -29.61 -20.95
C LEU A 150 -3.27 -30.66 -20.43
N GLU A 151 -3.39 -31.73 -21.20
CA GLU A 151 -4.16 -32.92 -20.88
C GLU A 151 -3.19 -34.10 -20.76
N GLY A 152 -3.41 -34.97 -19.80
CA GLY A 152 -2.54 -36.12 -19.56
C GLY A 152 -2.88 -36.83 -18.26
N PHE A 153 -1.98 -37.65 -17.75
CA PHE A 153 -2.21 -38.40 -16.53
C PHE A 153 -1.13 -38.13 -15.48
N ALA A 154 -1.55 -38.17 -14.20
CA ALA A 154 -0.64 -38.00 -13.07
C ALA A 154 0.21 -39.25 -12.85
N PHE A 155 1.49 -39.06 -12.51
CA PHE A 155 2.40 -40.14 -12.18
C PHE A 155 3.48 -39.66 -11.18
N ARG A 156 4.11 -40.60 -10.53
CA ARG A 156 5.27 -40.31 -9.67
C ARG A 156 6.56 -40.57 -10.43
N THR A 157 7.46 -39.61 -10.47
CA THR A 157 8.79 -39.77 -11.07
C THR A 157 9.66 -40.71 -10.23
N ARG A 158 10.76 -41.20 -10.81
CA ARG A 158 11.75 -42.02 -10.08
C ARG A 158 12.38 -41.31 -8.88
N THR A 159 12.38 -39.99 -8.87
CA THR A 159 12.89 -39.16 -7.76
C THR A 159 11.82 -38.84 -6.72
N GLY A 160 10.60 -39.37 -6.88
CA GLY A 160 9.49 -39.19 -5.94
C GLY A 160 8.56 -37.99 -6.23
N GLU A 161 8.86 -37.16 -7.23
CA GLU A 161 8.04 -35.98 -7.57
C GLU A 161 6.75 -36.39 -8.31
N ILE A 162 5.59 -35.94 -7.82
CA ILE A 162 4.32 -36.12 -8.52
C ILE A 162 4.27 -35.16 -9.71
N SER A 163 4.07 -35.71 -10.88
CA SER A 163 4.16 -35.02 -12.17
C SER A 163 3.02 -35.41 -13.08
N ILE A 164 2.80 -34.65 -14.15
CA ILE A 164 1.86 -35.00 -15.21
C ILE A 164 2.63 -35.46 -16.44
N HIS A 165 2.29 -36.62 -16.97
CA HIS A 165 2.71 -37.07 -18.28
C HIS A 165 1.78 -36.44 -19.32
N ALA A 166 2.27 -35.49 -20.09
CA ALA A 166 1.46 -34.77 -21.08
C ALA A 166 1.17 -35.68 -22.29
N GLU A 167 -0.10 -35.80 -22.64
CA GLU A 167 -0.61 -36.44 -23.86
C GLU A 167 -0.98 -35.39 -24.90
N LYS A 168 -1.38 -34.19 -24.44
CA LYS A 168 -1.65 -33.02 -25.30
C LYS A 168 -1.24 -31.75 -24.63
N MET A 169 -0.63 -30.83 -25.39
CA MET A 169 -0.26 -29.47 -24.94
C MET A 169 -0.78 -28.44 -25.93
N THR A 170 -1.45 -27.45 -25.42
CA THR A 170 -1.98 -26.31 -26.19
C THR A 170 -1.45 -25.00 -25.61
N MET A 171 -0.80 -24.19 -26.42
CA MET A 171 -0.39 -22.85 -26.00
C MET A 171 -1.64 -21.96 -25.97
N LEU A 172 -2.03 -21.49 -24.78
CA LEU A 172 -3.20 -20.62 -24.56
C LEU A 172 -2.85 -19.14 -24.67
N THR A 173 -1.60 -18.78 -24.37
CA THR A 173 -1.13 -17.39 -24.44
C THR A 173 0.37 -17.35 -24.66
N LYS A 174 0.82 -16.53 -25.60
CA LYS A 174 2.23 -16.19 -25.80
C LYS A 174 2.64 -15.00 -24.93
N SER A 175 3.58 -15.21 -24.03
CA SER A 175 4.17 -14.12 -23.24
C SER A 175 5.14 -13.31 -24.11
N LEU A 176 4.85 -12.02 -24.28
CA LEU A 176 5.68 -11.09 -25.09
C LEU A 176 6.69 -10.31 -24.25
N GLN A 177 6.54 -10.34 -22.92
CA GLN A 177 7.50 -9.74 -21.97
C GLN A 177 8.33 -10.83 -21.30
N ILE A 178 9.51 -10.44 -20.81
CA ILE A 178 10.41 -11.32 -20.09
C ILE A 178 10.10 -11.18 -18.60
N LEU A 179 9.89 -12.31 -17.94
CA LEU A 179 9.76 -12.32 -16.48
C LEU A 179 11.13 -12.08 -15.83
N PRO A 180 11.19 -11.44 -14.66
CA PRO A 180 12.41 -11.33 -13.86
C PRO A 180 13.06 -12.70 -13.60
N GLU A 181 14.38 -12.72 -13.38
CA GLU A 181 15.09 -13.98 -13.12
C GLU A 181 14.60 -14.63 -11.81
N LYS A 182 14.34 -15.94 -11.87
CA LYS A 182 13.74 -16.70 -10.77
C LYS A 182 14.57 -16.70 -9.48
N PHE A 183 15.89 -16.59 -9.56
CA PHE A 183 16.79 -16.69 -8.39
C PHE A 183 16.83 -15.44 -7.53
N HIS A 184 16.49 -14.29 -8.08
CA HIS A 184 16.47 -13.02 -7.34
C HIS A 184 15.06 -12.48 -7.13
N GLY A 185 14.06 -13.09 -7.78
CA GLY A 185 12.67 -12.63 -7.74
C GLY A 185 12.53 -11.16 -8.17
N LEU A 186 11.39 -10.58 -7.87
CA LEU A 186 11.19 -9.15 -7.93
C LEU A 186 11.44 -8.61 -6.52
N THR A 187 12.69 -8.21 -6.22
CA THR A 187 13.12 -7.77 -4.88
C THR A 187 12.87 -6.28 -4.62
N ASP A 188 12.87 -5.48 -5.69
CA ASP A 188 12.58 -4.05 -5.60
C ASP A 188 11.12 -3.82 -5.20
N THR A 189 10.92 -3.26 -4.01
CA THR A 189 9.60 -3.06 -3.40
C THR A 189 8.72 -2.11 -4.21
N ASP A 190 9.28 -1.02 -4.76
CA ASP A 190 8.53 -0.07 -5.57
C ASP A 190 7.99 -0.74 -6.85
N THR A 191 8.85 -1.49 -7.54
CA THR A 191 8.43 -2.27 -8.72
C THR A 191 7.40 -3.34 -8.38
N ARG A 192 7.50 -4.01 -7.22
CA ARG A 192 6.49 -4.98 -6.75
C ARG A 192 5.11 -4.35 -6.62
N TYR A 193 5.02 -3.15 -6.08
CA TYR A 193 3.74 -2.44 -5.92
C TYR A 193 3.21 -1.93 -7.26
N ARG A 194 4.06 -1.39 -8.13
CA ARG A 194 3.65 -0.85 -9.45
C ARG A 194 3.31 -1.95 -10.45
N GLN A 195 4.04 -3.08 -10.43
CA GLN A 195 3.83 -4.23 -11.29
C GLN A 195 3.33 -5.43 -10.49
N ARG A 196 2.27 -5.23 -9.72
CA ARG A 196 1.70 -6.26 -8.84
C ARG A 196 1.40 -7.58 -9.58
N TYR A 197 0.98 -7.52 -10.83
CA TYR A 197 0.76 -8.70 -11.66
C TYR A 197 2.04 -9.51 -11.91
N VAL A 198 3.21 -8.87 -11.94
CA VAL A 198 4.51 -9.57 -11.99
C VAL A 198 4.88 -10.12 -10.61
N ASP A 199 4.69 -9.33 -9.56
CA ASP A 199 4.90 -9.74 -8.17
C ASP A 199 4.11 -11.01 -7.84
N LEU A 200 2.82 -11.08 -8.19
CA LEU A 200 1.96 -12.25 -7.99
C LEU A 200 2.41 -13.50 -8.78
N ILE A 201 3.14 -13.32 -9.88
CA ILE A 201 3.73 -14.44 -10.65
C ILE A 201 5.02 -14.93 -9.97
N MET A 202 5.87 -14.00 -9.53
CA MET A 202 7.22 -14.31 -9.07
C MET A 202 7.30 -14.65 -7.58
N ASN A 203 6.49 -14.00 -6.74
CA ASN A 203 6.52 -14.07 -5.29
C ASN A 203 5.26 -14.78 -4.77
N GLN A 204 5.41 -16.06 -4.40
CA GLN A 204 4.29 -16.85 -3.90
C GLN A 204 3.75 -16.31 -2.56
N ASP A 205 4.61 -15.76 -1.71
CA ASP A 205 4.21 -15.18 -0.43
C ASP A 205 3.27 -13.98 -0.64
N SER A 206 3.59 -13.08 -1.57
CA SER A 206 2.69 -11.98 -1.94
C SER A 206 1.31 -12.50 -2.40
N LYS A 207 1.30 -13.55 -3.23
CA LYS A 207 0.06 -14.17 -3.68
C LYS A 207 -0.75 -14.74 -2.52
N ASN A 208 -0.09 -15.40 -1.58
CA ASN A 208 -0.72 -15.99 -0.40
C ASN A 208 -1.36 -14.94 0.52
N VAL A 209 -0.76 -13.76 0.65
CA VAL A 209 -1.35 -12.63 1.40
C VAL A 209 -2.74 -12.28 0.82
N PHE A 210 -2.87 -12.16 -0.50
CA PHE A 210 -4.16 -11.80 -1.11
C PHE A 210 -5.19 -12.92 -1.07
N ILE A 211 -4.75 -14.19 -1.13
CA ILE A 211 -5.62 -15.35 -0.91
C ILE A 211 -6.15 -15.32 0.52
N LYS A 212 -5.27 -15.10 1.52
CA LYS A 212 -5.68 -14.98 2.94
C LYS A 212 -6.58 -13.76 3.16
N ARG A 213 -6.29 -12.60 2.54
CA ARG A 213 -7.16 -11.43 2.59
C ARG A 213 -8.59 -11.77 2.15
N SER A 214 -8.73 -12.45 1.02
CA SER A 214 -10.04 -12.89 0.53
C SER A 214 -10.72 -13.85 1.51
N GLN A 215 -9.96 -14.78 2.11
CA GLN A 215 -10.46 -15.68 3.14
C GLN A 215 -10.91 -14.93 4.40
N ILE A 216 -10.13 -13.95 4.88
CA ILE A 216 -10.48 -13.12 6.05
C ILE A 216 -11.83 -12.43 5.81
N LEU A 217 -12.01 -11.77 4.67
CA LEU A 217 -13.28 -11.10 4.34
C LEU A 217 -14.47 -12.08 4.27
N LYS A 218 -14.25 -13.27 3.72
CA LYS A 218 -15.27 -14.33 3.70
C LYS A 218 -15.64 -14.77 5.14
N GLU A 219 -14.64 -14.98 5.99
CA GLU A 219 -14.88 -15.44 7.34
C GLU A 219 -15.51 -14.36 8.24
N ILE A 220 -15.20 -13.06 8.03
CA ILE A 220 -15.92 -11.96 8.66
C ILE A 220 -17.41 -12.03 8.31
N ARG A 221 -17.75 -12.19 7.03
CA ARG A 221 -19.16 -12.32 6.60
C ARG A 221 -19.85 -13.53 7.21
N ASN A 222 -19.16 -14.67 7.26
CA ASN A 222 -19.68 -15.88 7.91
C ASN A 222 -19.95 -15.66 9.40
N PHE A 223 -19.04 -15.00 10.11
CA PHE A 223 -19.16 -14.69 11.52
C PHE A 223 -20.34 -13.76 11.81
N LEU A 224 -20.50 -12.70 11.03
CA LEU A 224 -21.57 -11.71 11.18
C LEU A 224 -22.94 -12.27 10.76
N ALA A 225 -22.98 -13.03 9.67
CA ALA A 225 -24.21 -13.72 9.25
C ALA A 225 -24.71 -14.72 10.31
N GLY A 226 -23.80 -15.42 11.00
CA GLY A 226 -24.14 -16.28 12.14
C GLY A 226 -24.65 -15.54 13.38
N ARG A 227 -24.67 -14.20 13.37
CA ARG A 227 -25.16 -13.31 14.43
C ARG A 227 -26.29 -12.40 13.97
N ASP A 228 -26.93 -12.72 12.85
CA ASP A 228 -28.06 -12.01 12.24
C ASP A 228 -27.74 -10.57 11.85
N PHE A 229 -26.48 -10.25 11.52
CA PHE A 229 -26.13 -8.96 10.93
C PHE A 229 -26.45 -8.95 9.43
N MET A 230 -27.06 -7.85 8.98
CA MET A 230 -27.37 -7.59 7.59
C MET A 230 -26.22 -6.78 6.94
N GLU A 231 -25.62 -7.28 5.87
CA GLU A 231 -24.70 -6.49 5.04
C GLU A 231 -25.50 -5.51 4.18
N VAL A 232 -25.10 -4.24 4.21
CA VAL A 232 -25.75 -3.16 3.48
C VAL A 232 -24.71 -2.37 2.68
N GLU A 233 -25.18 -1.56 1.74
CA GLU A 233 -24.38 -0.62 0.97
C GLU A 233 -24.94 0.80 1.12
N THR A 234 -24.06 1.76 1.39
CA THR A 234 -24.41 3.18 1.54
C THR A 234 -23.63 4.03 0.54
N PRO A 235 -24.03 5.29 0.28
CA PRO A 235 -23.40 6.10 -0.74
C PRO A 235 -21.92 6.37 -0.48
N MET A 236 -21.10 6.29 -1.54
CA MET A 236 -19.69 6.76 -1.53
C MET A 236 -19.56 8.25 -1.80
N LEU A 237 -20.49 8.81 -2.61
CA LEU A 237 -20.61 10.24 -2.86
C LEU A 237 -21.62 10.82 -1.88
N VAL A 238 -21.18 11.76 -1.06
CA VAL A 238 -21.97 12.35 0.02
C VAL A 238 -21.94 13.87 -0.06
N SER A 239 -22.99 14.52 0.39
CA SER A 239 -23.04 15.99 0.50
C SER A 239 -22.24 16.47 1.72
N ASN A 240 -22.29 15.70 2.83
CA ASN A 240 -21.53 15.95 4.03
C ASN A 240 -20.69 14.72 4.40
N ALA A 241 -19.39 14.89 4.54
CA ALA A 241 -18.48 13.86 4.98
C ALA A 241 -18.30 14.00 6.50
N GLY A 242 -18.87 13.08 7.26
CA GLY A 242 -18.79 13.05 8.72
C GLY A 242 -18.55 11.63 9.24
N GLY A 243 -18.42 11.49 10.57
CA GLY A 243 -18.19 10.21 11.24
C GLY A 243 -16.71 9.91 11.50
N ALA A 244 -15.80 10.80 11.13
CA ALA A 244 -14.38 10.72 11.45
C ALA A 244 -13.76 12.13 11.45
N ALA A 245 -12.63 12.31 12.09
CA ALA A 245 -11.76 13.47 11.92
C ALA A 245 -10.82 13.17 10.76
N ALA A 246 -11.11 13.71 9.58
CA ALA A 246 -10.31 13.49 8.36
C ALA A 246 -10.72 14.45 7.25
N ARG A 247 -9.76 14.87 6.45
CA ARG A 247 -10.01 15.71 5.29
C ARG A 247 -10.60 14.88 4.13
N PRO A 248 -11.78 15.26 3.56
CA PRO A 248 -12.37 14.55 2.43
C PRO A 248 -11.72 14.90 1.09
N PHE A 249 -11.86 14.01 0.10
CA PHE A 249 -11.71 14.37 -1.32
C PHE A 249 -13.00 15.00 -1.82
N GLU A 250 -12.88 16.08 -2.57
CA GLU A 250 -14.00 16.81 -3.17
C GLU A 250 -14.05 16.59 -4.68
N THR A 251 -15.26 16.57 -5.24
CA THR A 251 -15.48 16.45 -6.68
C THR A 251 -16.79 17.12 -7.08
N HIS A 252 -16.96 17.41 -8.37
CA HIS A 252 -18.15 18.07 -8.90
C HIS A 252 -19.04 17.08 -9.63
N TYR A 253 -20.35 17.03 -9.27
CA TYR A 253 -21.36 16.24 -9.95
C TYR A 253 -22.03 17.06 -11.06
N ASN A 254 -21.54 16.92 -12.29
CA ASN A 254 -21.95 17.73 -13.43
C ASN A 254 -23.46 17.73 -13.72
N ALA A 255 -24.16 16.61 -13.53
CA ALA A 255 -25.57 16.49 -13.86
C ALA A 255 -26.48 17.33 -12.94
N LEU A 256 -26.12 17.47 -11.66
CA LEU A 256 -26.84 18.29 -10.68
C LEU A 256 -26.17 19.65 -10.49
N ASN A 257 -24.98 19.88 -11.03
CA ASN A 257 -24.14 21.05 -10.81
C ASN A 257 -23.93 21.33 -9.30
N GLU A 258 -23.57 20.28 -8.58
CA GLU A 258 -23.34 20.28 -7.14
C GLU A 258 -21.95 19.72 -6.81
N ASP A 259 -21.32 20.32 -5.80
CA ASP A 259 -20.08 19.77 -5.25
C ASP A 259 -20.42 18.67 -4.25
N VAL A 260 -19.75 17.53 -4.39
CA VAL A 260 -19.93 16.36 -3.53
C VAL A 260 -18.57 15.89 -3.01
N LYS A 261 -18.59 15.17 -1.91
CA LYS A 261 -17.40 14.64 -1.24
C LYS A 261 -17.37 13.12 -1.34
N LEU A 262 -16.17 12.53 -1.33
CA LEU A 262 -16.02 11.11 -1.08
C LEU A 262 -16.10 10.86 0.43
N ARG A 263 -16.84 9.84 0.84
CA ARG A 263 -17.07 9.50 2.25
C ARG A 263 -15.74 9.19 2.98
N ILE A 264 -15.61 9.64 4.21
CA ILE A 264 -14.49 9.38 5.10
C ILE A 264 -14.80 8.29 6.14
N SER A 265 -16.07 7.91 6.33
CA SER A 265 -16.65 6.93 7.24
C SER A 265 -17.96 6.41 6.71
N LEU A 266 -18.48 5.34 7.28
CA LEU A 266 -19.78 4.72 6.97
C LEU A 266 -20.83 5.08 8.03
N GLU A 267 -20.43 5.66 9.14
CA GLU A 267 -21.14 5.82 10.41
C GLU A 267 -22.52 6.44 10.26
N LEU A 268 -22.60 7.67 9.74
CA LEU A 268 -23.85 8.45 9.79
C LEU A 268 -24.98 7.80 8.98
N TYR A 269 -24.66 7.10 7.89
CA TYR A 269 -25.65 6.37 7.11
C TYR A 269 -26.11 5.09 7.80
N LEU A 270 -25.19 4.33 8.42
CA LEU A 270 -25.55 3.12 9.13
C LEU A 270 -26.41 3.40 10.36
N LYS A 271 -26.13 4.49 11.09
CA LYS A 271 -26.99 4.95 12.19
C LYS A 271 -28.42 5.31 11.74
N ARG A 272 -28.57 5.94 10.55
CA ARG A 272 -29.91 6.20 9.96
C ARG A 272 -30.67 4.90 9.69
N LEU A 273 -29.97 3.81 9.33
CA LEU A 273 -30.60 2.49 9.14
C LEU A 273 -31.07 1.89 10.47
N ILE A 274 -30.33 2.13 11.56
CA ILE A 274 -30.76 1.75 12.94
C ILE A 274 -32.05 2.52 13.30
N VAL A 275 -32.13 3.83 13.04
CA VAL A 275 -33.36 4.61 13.20
C VAL A 275 -34.50 4.02 12.37
N GLY A 276 -34.21 3.53 11.18
CA GLY A 276 -35.17 2.87 10.29
C GLY A 276 -35.61 1.46 10.75
N GLY A 277 -35.08 0.96 11.87
CA GLY A 277 -35.44 -0.35 12.47
C GLY A 277 -34.62 -1.54 11.98
N LEU A 278 -33.53 -1.32 11.25
CA LEU A 278 -32.57 -2.38 10.92
C LEU A 278 -31.62 -2.56 12.13
N GLU A 279 -31.95 -3.49 13.03
CA GLU A 279 -31.34 -3.57 14.35
C GLU A 279 -29.87 -4.01 14.35
N ARG A 280 -29.39 -4.68 13.30
CA ARG A 280 -28.01 -5.15 13.14
C ARG A 280 -27.56 -5.00 11.70
N VAL A 281 -26.73 -4.00 11.44
CA VAL A 281 -26.24 -3.69 10.10
C VAL A 281 -24.73 -3.59 10.09
N TYR A 282 -24.11 -3.93 8.96
CA TYR A 282 -22.71 -3.66 8.72
C TYR A 282 -22.45 -3.38 7.24
N GLU A 283 -21.40 -2.66 6.98
CA GLU A 283 -20.87 -2.46 5.64
C GLU A 283 -19.35 -2.68 5.64
N ILE A 284 -18.84 -3.40 4.64
CA ILE A 284 -17.40 -3.48 4.34
C ILE A 284 -17.20 -2.63 3.09
N GLY A 285 -16.64 -1.44 3.25
CA GLY A 285 -16.56 -0.47 2.17
C GLY A 285 -15.22 0.26 2.09
N ARG A 286 -15.01 0.92 0.94
CA ARG A 286 -13.91 1.87 0.78
C ARG A 286 -14.31 3.20 1.39
N VAL A 287 -13.36 3.78 2.12
CA VAL A 287 -13.41 5.16 2.61
C VAL A 287 -12.17 5.89 2.10
N PHE A 288 -12.26 7.22 2.05
CA PHE A 288 -11.29 8.07 1.36
C PHE A 288 -10.90 9.21 2.28
N ARG A 289 -9.61 9.32 2.62
CA ARG A 289 -9.06 10.40 3.45
C ARG A 289 -7.93 11.06 2.71
N ASN A 290 -8.04 12.36 2.50
CA ASN A 290 -7.06 13.16 1.76
C ASN A 290 -5.88 13.55 2.66
N GLU A 291 -5.18 12.53 3.11
CA GLU A 291 -4.06 12.61 4.06
C GLU A 291 -2.77 12.09 3.44
N GLY A 292 -1.70 12.09 4.21
CA GLY A 292 -0.40 11.56 3.81
C GLY A 292 -0.41 10.06 3.52
N VAL A 293 0.60 9.58 2.81
CA VAL A 293 0.81 8.16 2.48
C VAL A 293 2.08 7.67 3.13
N ASP A 294 1.95 6.69 4.03
CA ASP A 294 3.08 6.07 4.73
C ASP A 294 2.99 4.53 4.73
N THR A 295 3.64 3.85 5.66
CA THR A 295 3.59 2.39 5.80
C THR A 295 2.27 1.89 6.40
N ARG A 296 1.49 2.74 7.05
CA ARG A 296 0.24 2.40 7.76
C ARG A 296 -0.99 3.04 7.11
N HIS A 297 -0.81 4.12 6.32
CA HIS A 297 -1.89 4.91 5.73
C HIS A 297 -1.86 4.90 4.21
N ASN A 298 -3.04 4.79 3.62
CA ASN A 298 -3.29 4.93 2.19
C ASN A 298 -4.54 5.80 2.01
N PRO A 299 -4.60 6.71 1.03
CA PRO A 299 -5.70 7.68 0.92
C PRO A 299 -7.06 7.02 0.66
N GLU A 300 -7.08 5.79 0.19
CA GLU A 300 -8.25 4.93 0.15
C GLU A 300 -7.94 3.59 0.83
N PHE A 301 -8.81 3.15 1.71
CA PHE A 301 -8.63 1.92 2.46
C PHE A 301 -9.96 1.23 2.74
N THR A 302 -9.92 -0.02 3.20
CA THR A 302 -11.12 -0.79 3.52
C THR A 302 -11.43 -0.67 5.00
N LEU A 303 -12.61 -0.14 5.30
CA LEU A 303 -13.18 -0.08 6.64
C LEU A 303 -14.38 -1.03 6.71
N MET A 304 -14.58 -1.66 7.85
CA MET A 304 -15.83 -2.29 8.20
C MET A 304 -16.42 -1.54 9.38
N GLU A 305 -17.62 -1.04 9.24
CA GLU A 305 -18.39 -0.52 10.37
C GLU A 305 -19.65 -1.35 10.58
N LEU A 306 -20.01 -1.57 11.83
CA LEU A 306 -21.21 -2.26 12.19
C LEU A 306 -21.88 -1.60 13.40
N TYR A 307 -23.21 -1.69 13.42
CA TYR A 307 -24.06 -1.10 14.45
C TYR A 307 -25.10 -2.12 14.90
N GLN A 308 -25.30 -2.21 16.20
CA GLN A 308 -26.26 -3.11 16.80
C GLN A 308 -27.11 -2.35 17.82
N ALA A 309 -28.42 -2.36 17.61
CA ALA A 309 -29.38 -1.83 18.58
C ALA A 309 -29.42 -2.67 19.87
N TYR A 310 -29.78 -2.03 20.98
CA TYR A 310 -29.96 -2.64 22.30
C TYR A 310 -28.70 -3.26 22.88
N THR A 311 -27.53 -2.73 22.53
CA THR A 311 -26.23 -3.06 23.11
C THR A 311 -25.43 -1.78 23.37
N ASP A 312 -24.30 -1.92 24.03
CA ASP A 312 -23.39 -0.86 24.38
C ASP A 312 -21.93 -1.18 23.96
N TYR A 313 -20.97 -0.35 24.36
CA TYR A 313 -19.57 -0.54 24.07
C TYR A 313 -18.97 -1.81 24.69
N GLU A 314 -19.50 -2.31 25.82
CA GLU A 314 -19.04 -3.58 26.41
C GLU A 314 -19.45 -4.77 25.53
N GLY A 315 -20.67 -4.75 24.99
CA GLY A 315 -21.11 -5.74 23.99
C GLY A 315 -20.26 -5.70 22.72
N MET A 316 -19.77 -4.53 22.32
CA MET A 316 -18.83 -4.39 21.20
C MET A 316 -17.44 -4.98 21.53
N MET A 317 -16.95 -4.89 22.80
CA MET A 317 -15.72 -5.56 23.21
C MET A 317 -15.85 -7.09 23.10
N GLU A 318 -16.96 -7.67 23.58
CA GLU A 318 -17.20 -9.11 23.50
C GLU A 318 -17.28 -9.61 22.04
N LEU A 319 -17.95 -8.85 21.18
CA LEU A 319 -18.03 -9.14 19.74
C LEU A 319 -16.63 -9.11 19.13
N THR A 320 -15.82 -8.11 19.45
CA THR A 320 -14.45 -7.92 18.95
C THR A 320 -13.53 -9.07 19.36
N GLU A 321 -13.48 -9.42 20.65
CA GLU A 321 -12.69 -10.56 21.11
C GLU A 321 -13.09 -11.86 20.40
N SER A 322 -14.39 -12.07 20.24
CA SER A 322 -14.92 -13.26 19.56
C SER A 322 -14.54 -13.29 18.08
N LEU A 323 -14.61 -12.14 17.39
CA LEU A 323 -14.26 -12.02 15.97
C LEU A 323 -12.77 -12.28 15.74
N PHE A 324 -11.88 -11.64 16.52
CA PHE A 324 -10.43 -11.79 16.37
C PHE A 324 -9.99 -13.23 16.64
N ARG A 325 -10.50 -13.86 17.69
CA ARG A 325 -10.25 -15.26 17.99
C ARG A 325 -10.72 -16.19 16.87
N TYR A 326 -11.94 -15.99 16.40
CA TYR A 326 -12.51 -16.76 15.29
C TYR A 326 -11.67 -16.66 14.01
N LEU A 327 -11.26 -15.45 13.64
CA LEU A 327 -10.45 -15.22 12.44
C LEU A 327 -9.06 -15.86 12.57
N ALA A 328 -8.40 -15.72 13.71
CA ALA A 328 -7.11 -16.35 13.95
C ALA A 328 -7.19 -17.89 13.82
N GLU A 329 -8.20 -18.51 14.38
CA GLU A 329 -8.43 -19.97 14.26
C GLU A 329 -8.70 -20.38 12.81
N LYS A 330 -9.57 -19.64 12.11
CA LYS A 330 -10.00 -19.99 10.73
C LYS A 330 -8.95 -19.74 9.66
N VAL A 331 -8.14 -18.70 9.83
CA VAL A 331 -7.19 -18.23 8.81
C VAL A 331 -5.75 -18.64 9.11
N CYS A 332 -5.36 -18.58 10.39
CA CYS A 332 -4.01 -18.91 10.82
C CYS A 332 -3.89 -20.33 11.41
N GLY A 333 -5.02 -20.97 11.75
CA GLY A 333 -5.06 -22.29 12.38
C GLY A 333 -4.67 -22.29 13.86
N SER A 334 -4.47 -21.11 14.46
CA SER A 334 -4.07 -20.93 15.86
C SER A 334 -4.50 -19.53 16.33
N THR A 335 -4.89 -19.42 17.61
CA THR A 335 -5.11 -18.11 18.25
C THR A 335 -3.81 -17.38 18.61
N LYS A 336 -2.69 -18.10 18.63
CA LYS A 336 -1.35 -17.50 18.76
C LYS A 336 -0.78 -17.25 17.38
N ILE A 337 -0.56 -15.99 17.08
CA ILE A 337 0.00 -15.53 15.82
C ILE A 337 1.37 -14.88 16.06
N SER A 338 2.20 -14.82 15.03
CA SER A 338 3.44 -14.06 15.05
C SER A 338 3.32 -12.87 14.13
N TYR A 339 3.71 -11.70 14.59
CA TYR A 339 3.83 -10.50 13.80
C TYR A 339 5.21 -9.89 14.00
N ASN A 340 6.00 -9.78 12.93
CA ASN A 340 7.39 -9.30 12.97
C ASN A 340 8.24 -9.99 14.07
N GLY A 341 8.04 -11.29 14.26
CA GLY A 341 8.73 -12.08 15.28
C GLY A 341 8.19 -11.94 16.71
N VAL A 342 7.16 -11.12 16.91
CA VAL A 342 6.48 -10.97 18.23
C VAL A 342 5.29 -11.90 18.29
N GLU A 343 5.18 -12.72 19.34
CA GLU A 343 4.01 -13.56 19.59
C GLU A 343 2.86 -12.72 20.15
N ILE A 344 1.70 -12.80 19.50
CA ILE A 344 0.44 -12.17 19.91
C ILE A 344 -0.57 -13.28 20.19
N ASP A 345 -1.16 -13.28 21.38
CA ASP A 345 -2.12 -14.31 21.84
C ASP A 345 -3.56 -13.77 21.82
N LEU A 346 -4.27 -14.02 20.71
CA LEU A 346 -5.69 -13.66 20.53
C LEU A 346 -6.65 -14.62 21.24
N GLY A 347 -6.14 -15.69 21.87
CA GLY A 347 -6.94 -16.68 22.58
C GLY A 347 -7.25 -16.30 24.03
N LYS A 348 -6.44 -15.41 24.63
CA LYS A 348 -6.66 -14.89 25.99
C LYS A 348 -7.71 -13.78 25.98
N PRO A 349 -8.37 -13.51 27.13
CA PRO A 349 -9.12 -12.28 27.31
C PRO A 349 -8.22 -11.05 27.05
N PHE A 350 -8.72 -10.09 26.29
CA PHE A 350 -7.97 -8.86 26.00
C PHE A 350 -7.88 -8.00 27.27
N ALA A 351 -6.74 -7.35 27.47
CA ALA A 351 -6.57 -6.45 28.59
C ALA A 351 -7.53 -5.26 28.46
N ARG A 352 -8.00 -4.72 29.60
CA ARG A 352 -8.85 -3.52 29.67
C ARG A 352 -8.16 -2.50 30.57
N MET A 353 -8.07 -1.27 30.09
CA MET A 353 -7.40 -0.16 30.78
C MET A 353 -8.06 1.15 30.38
N THR A 354 -8.29 2.05 31.32
CA THR A 354 -8.72 3.39 30.96
C THR A 354 -7.54 4.19 30.38
N MET A 355 -7.83 5.22 29.60
CA MET A 355 -6.79 6.09 29.02
C MET A 355 -5.92 6.71 30.14
N ASN A 356 -6.53 7.18 31.24
CA ASN A 356 -5.78 7.73 32.39
C ASN A 356 -4.93 6.66 33.10
N GLU A 357 -5.43 5.42 33.28
CA GLU A 357 -4.64 4.31 33.84
C GLU A 357 -3.43 3.98 32.96
N ALA A 358 -3.59 4.03 31.62
CA ALA A 358 -2.48 3.83 30.68
C ALA A 358 -1.42 4.92 30.84
N ILE A 359 -1.82 6.19 30.85
CA ILE A 359 -0.90 7.33 31.02
C ILE A 359 -0.21 7.25 32.38
N LYS A 360 -0.95 6.94 33.43
CA LYS A 360 -0.38 6.76 34.78
C LYS A 360 0.65 5.65 34.83
N LYS A 361 0.38 4.54 34.13
CA LYS A 361 1.28 3.39 34.07
C LYS A 361 2.56 3.67 33.28
N TYR A 362 2.47 4.33 32.13
CA TYR A 362 3.59 4.45 31.19
C TYR A 362 4.30 5.82 31.27
N ALA A 363 3.58 6.90 31.59
CA ALA A 363 4.16 8.24 31.80
C ALA A 363 4.32 8.64 33.27
N GLY A 364 3.67 7.92 34.20
CA GLY A 364 3.69 8.25 35.64
C GLY A 364 2.82 9.45 36.02
N ILE A 365 1.91 9.90 35.14
CA ILE A 365 1.07 11.08 35.30
C ILE A 365 -0.37 10.66 35.53
N ASP A 366 -1.02 11.26 36.54
CA ASP A 366 -2.45 11.05 36.83
C ASP A 366 -3.26 12.30 36.41
N PHE A 367 -3.98 12.21 35.30
CA PHE A 367 -4.79 13.33 34.80
C PHE A 367 -6.05 13.58 35.61
N ASP A 368 -6.45 12.66 36.51
CA ASP A 368 -7.55 12.93 37.46
C ASP A 368 -7.10 13.97 38.52
N GLU A 369 -5.78 14.15 38.73
CA GLU A 369 -5.22 15.19 39.62
C GLU A 369 -4.96 16.53 38.93
N VAL A 370 -5.06 16.59 37.57
CA VAL A 370 -4.89 17.83 36.78
C VAL A 370 -6.19 18.63 36.80
N ALA A 371 -6.14 19.88 37.27
CA ALA A 371 -7.34 20.63 37.60
C ALA A 371 -8.14 21.11 36.37
N ASP A 372 -7.46 21.69 35.38
CA ASP A 372 -8.09 22.40 34.24
C ASP A 372 -7.21 22.40 33.00
N ASP A 373 -7.65 23.10 31.93
CA ASP A 373 -6.97 23.19 30.65
C ASP A 373 -5.59 23.81 30.77
N GLU A 374 -5.44 24.86 31.61
CA GLU A 374 -4.17 25.56 31.80
C GLU A 374 -3.14 24.69 32.52
N ALA A 375 -3.60 23.91 33.50
CA ALA A 375 -2.75 22.94 34.19
C ALA A 375 -2.30 21.82 33.24
N ALA A 376 -3.18 21.37 32.35
CA ALA A 376 -2.87 20.36 31.35
C ALA A 376 -1.85 20.87 30.31
N LYS A 377 -2.04 22.09 29.78
CA LYS A 377 -1.11 22.74 28.86
C LYS A 377 0.27 22.93 29.47
N LYS A 378 0.32 23.39 30.73
CA LYS A 378 1.57 23.53 31.46
C LYS A 378 2.30 22.19 31.60
N LEU A 379 1.57 21.11 31.85
CA LEU A 379 2.11 19.76 31.90
C LEU A 379 2.66 19.31 30.55
N ALA A 380 1.98 19.64 29.45
CA ALA A 380 2.45 19.41 28.10
C ALA A 380 3.76 20.17 27.82
N ASP A 381 3.85 21.42 28.21
CA ASP A 381 5.10 22.22 28.12
C ASP A 381 6.26 21.57 28.89
N GLU A 382 6.01 21.11 30.14
CA GLU A 382 7.00 20.42 30.97
C GLU A 382 7.50 19.10 30.33
N HIS A 383 6.65 18.45 29.56
CA HIS A 383 6.94 17.19 28.85
C HIS A 383 7.34 17.39 27.38
N HIS A 384 7.44 18.63 26.90
CA HIS A 384 7.79 18.98 25.51
C HIS A 384 6.82 18.40 24.47
N ILE A 385 5.54 18.28 24.83
CA ILE A 385 4.46 17.87 23.93
C ILE A 385 3.91 19.11 23.24
N GLU A 386 3.95 19.13 21.92
CA GLU A 386 3.38 20.20 21.11
C GLU A 386 1.86 20.13 21.11
N TYR A 387 1.18 21.27 21.24
CA TYR A 387 -0.27 21.38 21.22
C TYR A 387 -0.72 22.69 20.57
N GLU A 388 -1.95 22.75 20.11
CA GLU A 388 -2.53 23.94 19.53
C GLU A 388 -3.26 24.81 20.58
N ALA A 389 -3.38 26.11 20.29
CA ALA A 389 -3.94 27.07 21.25
C ALA A 389 -5.38 26.75 21.69
N HIS A 390 -6.17 26.15 20.80
CA HIS A 390 -7.55 25.76 21.05
C HIS A 390 -7.73 24.45 21.83
N HIS A 391 -6.65 23.64 21.97
CA HIS A 391 -6.71 22.36 22.69
C HIS A 391 -7.13 22.56 24.15
N LYS A 392 -7.97 21.66 24.62
CA LYS A 392 -8.45 21.56 26.01
C LYS A 392 -7.76 20.41 26.73
N LYS A 393 -8.10 20.20 27.98
CA LYS A 393 -7.54 19.11 28.78
C LYS A 393 -7.71 17.74 28.11
N GLY A 394 -8.86 17.45 27.50
CA GLY A 394 -9.11 16.20 26.81
C GLY A 394 -8.20 15.95 25.62
N ASP A 395 -7.92 16.98 24.83
CA ASP A 395 -6.97 16.92 23.71
C ASP A 395 -5.55 16.64 24.21
N ILE A 396 -5.14 17.32 25.30
CA ILE A 396 -3.83 17.09 25.92
C ILE A 396 -3.69 15.68 26.46
N ILE A 397 -4.75 15.10 27.08
CA ILE A 397 -4.76 13.70 27.51
C ILE A 397 -4.47 12.78 26.33
N ASN A 398 -5.09 13.01 25.20
CA ASN A 398 -4.87 12.22 23.99
C ASN A 398 -3.43 12.31 23.48
N LEU A 399 -2.85 13.51 23.43
CA LEU A 399 -1.45 13.70 23.04
C LEU A 399 -0.46 12.97 23.98
N PHE A 400 -0.73 12.96 25.29
CA PHE A 400 0.06 12.17 26.23
C PHE A 400 -0.09 10.66 26.01
N PHE A 401 -1.28 10.21 25.69
CA PHE A 401 -1.52 8.82 25.39
C PHE A 401 -0.77 8.37 24.12
N GLU A 402 -0.84 9.13 23.05
CA GLU A 402 -0.12 8.87 21.79
C GLU A 402 1.40 8.81 22.02
N GLU A 403 1.96 9.78 22.74
CA GLU A 403 3.40 9.88 22.96
C GLU A 403 3.95 8.74 23.85
N TYR A 404 3.25 8.40 24.94
CA TYR A 404 3.80 7.51 25.95
C TYR A 404 3.21 6.10 25.98
N CYS A 405 1.99 5.89 25.49
CA CYS A 405 1.27 4.63 25.71
C CYS A 405 1.17 3.74 24.49
N GLU A 406 0.88 4.26 23.30
CA GLU A 406 0.62 3.44 22.10
C GLU A 406 1.74 2.45 21.81
N LYS A 407 2.99 2.89 21.89
CA LYS A 407 4.20 2.10 21.63
C LYS A 407 4.41 0.92 22.59
N GLU A 408 3.73 0.94 23.74
CA GLU A 408 3.83 -0.08 24.78
C GLU A 408 2.72 -1.15 24.68
N LEU A 409 1.71 -0.92 23.81
CA LEU A 409 0.53 -1.78 23.69
C LEU A 409 0.75 -2.90 22.66
N ILE A 410 1.51 -3.93 23.05
CA ILE A 410 1.86 -5.06 22.18
C ILE A 410 0.75 -6.12 22.14
N GLN A 411 0.28 -6.59 23.31
CA GLN A 411 -0.80 -7.55 23.40
C GLN A 411 -2.16 -6.84 23.27
N PRO A 412 -3.20 -7.51 22.76
CA PRO A 412 -4.51 -6.89 22.58
C PRO A 412 -5.01 -6.23 23.87
N THR A 413 -5.23 -4.92 23.81
CA THR A 413 -5.63 -4.09 24.95
C THR A 413 -6.72 -3.10 24.55
N PHE A 414 -7.85 -3.13 25.21
CA PHE A 414 -8.88 -2.10 25.10
C PHE A 414 -8.50 -0.90 25.96
N ILE A 415 -8.38 0.25 25.34
CA ILE A 415 -8.21 1.55 26.00
C ILE A 415 -9.58 2.20 26.06
N MET A 416 -10.06 2.49 27.28
CA MET A 416 -11.43 2.93 27.56
C MET A 416 -11.45 4.34 28.15
N ASP A 417 -12.66 4.88 28.30
CA ASP A 417 -12.93 6.13 29.01
C ASP A 417 -12.19 7.33 28.40
N HIS A 418 -12.35 7.47 27.09
CA HIS A 418 -11.79 8.61 26.34
C HIS A 418 -12.42 9.94 26.78
N PRO A 419 -11.69 11.06 26.65
CA PRO A 419 -12.23 12.39 26.89
C PRO A 419 -13.38 12.74 25.93
N ILE A 420 -14.30 13.56 26.44
CA ILE A 420 -15.46 14.00 25.67
C ILE A 420 -15.10 14.91 24.50
N GLU A 421 -14.04 15.70 24.61
CA GLU A 421 -13.56 16.66 23.64
C GLU A 421 -13.23 16.00 22.31
N ILE A 422 -12.62 14.82 22.35
CA ILE A 422 -12.21 14.05 21.16
C ILE A 422 -13.23 13.00 20.73
N SER A 423 -14.48 13.06 21.23
CA SER A 423 -15.49 12.02 21.01
C SER A 423 -16.87 12.58 20.70
N PRO A 424 -17.04 13.28 19.55
CA PRO A 424 -18.26 14.07 19.27
C PRO A 424 -19.54 13.26 19.04
N LEU A 425 -19.44 11.95 18.77
CA LEU A 425 -20.56 11.07 18.40
C LEU A 425 -20.89 10.02 19.46
N THR A 426 -20.23 10.12 20.63
CA THR A 426 -20.26 9.09 21.67
C THR A 426 -21.06 9.54 22.88
N LYS A 427 -21.75 8.60 23.50
CA LYS A 427 -22.54 8.82 24.74
C LYS A 427 -21.63 9.11 25.94
N LYS A 428 -21.96 10.13 26.73
CA LYS A 428 -21.32 10.45 27.98
C LYS A 428 -21.43 9.30 28.97
N LYS A 429 -20.39 9.08 29.76
CA LYS A 429 -20.42 8.13 30.87
C LYS A 429 -21.28 8.70 32.03
N PRO A 430 -22.32 7.98 32.50
CA PRO A 430 -23.21 8.53 33.54
C PRO A 430 -22.50 8.86 34.86
N SER A 431 -21.42 8.12 35.17
CA SER A 431 -20.63 8.30 36.40
C SER A 431 -19.66 9.47 36.33
N ASP A 432 -19.22 9.88 35.10
CA ASP A 432 -18.28 10.95 34.90
C ASP A 432 -18.51 11.53 33.48
N PRO A 433 -19.29 12.59 33.37
CA PRO A 433 -19.66 13.21 32.08
C PRO A 433 -18.49 13.85 31.29
N SER A 434 -17.31 13.98 31.89
CA SER A 434 -16.11 14.41 31.18
C SER A 434 -15.50 13.28 30.33
N LYS A 435 -15.93 12.04 30.55
CA LYS A 435 -15.53 10.84 29.82
C LYS A 435 -16.72 10.26 29.05
N VAL A 436 -16.41 9.45 28.05
CA VAL A 436 -17.42 8.81 27.20
C VAL A 436 -17.29 7.29 27.23
N GLU A 437 -18.37 6.59 26.90
CA GLU A 437 -18.42 5.14 26.73
C GLU A 437 -17.82 4.74 25.38
N ARG A 438 -16.48 4.84 25.27
CA ARG A 438 -15.67 4.55 24.09
C ARG A 438 -14.52 3.65 24.44
N PHE A 439 -14.14 2.78 23.53
CA PHE A 439 -12.85 2.13 23.55
C PHE A 439 -12.17 2.12 22.18
N GLU A 440 -10.87 2.05 22.20
CA GLU A 440 -10.04 1.66 21.08
C GLU A 440 -9.29 0.38 21.43
N LEU A 441 -9.23 -0.56 20.48
CA LEU A 441 -8.42 -1.76 20.62
C LEU A 441 -7.04 -1.51 20.01
N PHE A 442 -6.03 -1.57 20.86
CA PHE A 442 -4.63 -1.58 20.42
C PHE A 442 -4.08 -3.00 20.39
N CYS A 443 -3.33 -3.31 19.35
CA CYS A 443 -2.59 -4.55 19.20
C CYS A 443 -1.33 -4.28 18.38
N ASN A 444 -0.18 -4.70 18.87
CA ASN A 444 1.11 -4.45 18.23
C ASN A 444 1.35 -2.96 17.93
N THR A 445 1.09 -2.10 18.90
CA THR A 445 1.22 -0.63 18.81
C THR A 445 0.25 0.07 17.84
N TRP A 446 -0.77 -0.62 17.34
CA TRP A 446 -1.72 -0.08 16.36
C TRP A 446 -3.14 -0.13 16.89
N GLU A 447 -3.88 0.94 16.64
CA GLU A 447 -5.33 0.94 16.73
C GLU A 447 -5.90 -0.01 15.67
N MET A 448 -6.61 -1.03 16.11
CA MET A 448 -7.26 -2.04 15.27
C MET A 448 -8.72 -1.75 15.03
N CYS A 449 -9.40 -1.17 16.00
CA CYS A 449 -10.78 -0.74 15.91
C CYS A 449 -11.11 0.33 16.96
N ASN A 450 -12.18 1.09 16.67
CA ASN A 450 -12.72 2.13 17.52
C ASN A 450 -14.23 1.89 17.70
N ALA A 451 -14.72 1.92 18.92
CA ALA A 451 -16.11 1.59 19.24
C ALA A 451 -16.64 2.38 20.42
N TYR A 452 -17.95 2.58 20.42
CA TYR A 452 -18.61 3.29 21.50
C TYR A 452 -20.09 2.96 21.64
N SER A 453 -20.66 3.34 22.78
CA SER A 453 -22.12 3.50 22.91
C SER A 453 -22.52 4.77 22.17
N GLU A 454 -23.42 4.64 21.21
CA GLU A 454 -23.80 5.71 20.30
C GLU A 454 -24.55 6.83 21.01
N LEU A 455 -24.17 8.07 20.75
CA LEU A 455 -24.95 9.23 21.20
C LEU A 455 -26.28 9.25 20.46
N ASN A 456 -27.38 9.06 21.18
CA ASN A 456 -28.73 9.02 20.65
C ASN A 456 -29.62 10.15 21.20
N ASP A 457 -29.04 11.13 21.91
CA ASP A 457 -29.70 12.35 22.34
C ASP A 457 -29.49 13.44 21.27
N PRO A 458 -30.55 13.84 20.52
CA PRO A 458 -30.40 14.83 19.45
C PRO A 458 -30.02 16.24 19.97
N ILE A 459 -30.34 16.54 21.23
CA ILE A 459 -30.01 17.86 21.81
C ILE A 459 -28.52 17.92 22.14
N ASP A 460 -27.97 16.90 22.83
CA ASP A 460 -26.54 16.80 23.08
C ASP A 460 -25.75 16.70 21.77
N GLN A 461 -26.22 15.93 20.79
CA GLN A 461 -25.57 15.81 19.48
C GLN A 461 -25.47 17.14 18.75
N ARG A 462 -26.54 17.95 18.78
CA ARG A 462 -26.56 19.29 18.16
C ARG A 462 -25.52 20.22 18.84
N GLU A 463 -25.38 20.14 20.16
CA GLU A 463 -24.38 20.92 20.89
C GLU A 463 -22.95 20.50 20.53
N ARG A 464 -22.73 19.18 20.36
CA ARG A 464 -21.43 18.65 19.91
C ARG A 464 -21.07 19.11 18.52
N PHE A 465 -22.02 19.05 17.58
CA PHE A 465 -21.80 19.53 16.22
C PHE A 465 -21.49 21.02 16.16
N LYS A 466 -22.17 21.85 16.94
CA LYS A 466 -21.85 23.29 17.05
C LYS A 466 -20.43 23.54 17.56
N ALA A 467 -19.95 22.70 18.47
CA ALA A 467 -18.57 22.80 18.95
C ALA A 467 -17.57 22.43 17.85
N GLN A 468 -17.91 21.42 17.02
CA GLN A 468 -17.10 21.02 15.86
C GLN A 468 -17.12 22.10 14.76
N ASP A 469 -18.28 22.70 14.45
CA ASP A 469 -18.36 23.82 13.51
C ASP A 469 -17.48 25.01 13.96
N ALA A 470 -17.41 25.28 15.27
CA ALA A 470 -16.56 26.32 15.78
C ALA A 470 -15.05 26.02 15.63
N LEU A 471 -14.65 24.74 15.67
CA LEU A 471 -13.27 24.32 15.37
C LEU A 471 -12.97 24.45 13.87
N ALA A 472 -13.93 24.07 13.01
CA ALA A 472 -13.80 24.26 11.56
C ALA A 472 -13.68 25.75 11.19
N ASP A 473 -14.47 26.62 11.80
CA ASP A 473 -14.38 28.07 11.61
C ASP A 473 -13.05 28.65 12.13
N ALA A 474 -12.42 28.00 13.10
CA ALA A 474 -11.08 28.35 13.59
C ALA A 474 -9.95 27.83 12.71
N GLY A 475 -10.26 27.04 11.67
CA GLY A 475 -9.29 26.54 10.69
C GLY A 475 -8.94 25.06 10.81
N ASP A 476 -9.62 24.31 11.66
CA ASP A 476 -9.45 22.85 11.73
C ASP A 476 -10.16 22.18 10.52
N GLU A 477 -9.37 21.75 9.54
CA GLU A 477 -9.87 21.12 8.30
C GLU A 477 -10.41 19.69 8.53
N GLU A 478 -10.18 19.09 9.70
CA GLU A 478 -10.62 17.74 10.06
C GLU A 478 -11.89 17.73 10.92
N ALA A 479 -12.35 18.90 11.37
CA ALA A 479 -13.54 19.02 12.18
C ALA A 479 -14.80 18.62 11.40
N ASN A 480 -15.72 17.92 12.08
CA ASN A 480 -17.00 17.50 11.49
C ASN A 480 -17.95 18.70 11.37
N HIS A 481 -18.63 18.82 10.23
CA HIS A 481 -19.70 19.78 10.03
C HIS A 481 -21.05 19.24 10.51
N THR A 482 -21.93 20.16 10.96
CA THR A 482 -23.31 19.82 11.32
C THR A 482 -24.03 19.12 10.17
N ASP A 483 -24.60 17.95 10.43
CA ASP A 483 -25.47 17.20 9.52
C ASP A 483 -26.91 17.28 10.03
N GLU A 484 -27.71 18.21 9.46
CA GLU A 484 -29.11 18.42 9.86
C GLU A 484 -29.99 17.22 9.54
N ASP A 485 -29.71 16.46 8.48
CA ASP A 485 -30.48 15.26 8.15
C ASP A 485 -30.24 14.14 9.17
N PHE A 486 -28.98 14.00 9.63
CA PHE A 486 -28.67 13.07 10.72
C PHE A 486 -29.31 13.48 12.05
N LEU A 487 -29.33 14.78 12.39
CA LEU A 487 -30.02 15.29 13.57
C LEU A 487 -31.54 15.05 13.51
N ASN A 488 -32.15 15.27 12.35
CA ASN A 488 -33.57 14.94 12.12
C ASN A 488 -33.84 13.44 12.31
N ALA A 489 -32.92 12.57 11.86
CA ALA A 489 -33.06 11.14 12.08
C ALA A 489 -32.99 10.78 13.59
N LEU A 490 -32.08 11.40 14.35
CA LEU A 490 -32.03 11.23 15.79
C LEU A 490 -33.30 11.74 16.51
N GLU A 491 -33.89 12.83 16.06
CA GLU A 491 -35.14 13.35 16.59
C GLU A 491 -36.37 12.42 16.35
N ILE A 492 -36.30 11.61 15.27
CA ILE A 492 -37.27 10.52 15.05
C ILE A 492 -37.14 9.45 16.11
N GLY A 493 -35.92 9.20 16.58
CA GLY A 493 -35.61 8.31 17.67
C GLY A 493 -34.67 7.17 17.27
N MET A 494 -33.46 7.14 17.83
CA MET A 494 -32.51 6.05 17.71
C MET A 494 -32.49 5.24 19.02
N PRO A 495 -32.66 3.90 18.99
CA PRO A 495 -32.55 3.09 20.19
C PRO A 495 -31.12 3.14 20.77
N PRO A 496 -30.91 2.73 22.04
CA PRO A 496 -29.57 2.49 22.55
C PRO A 496 -28.82 1.55 21.59
N THR A 497 -27.64 1.93 21.17
CA THR A 497 -26.90 1.26 20.08
C THR A 497 -25.42 1.24 20.41
N GLY A 498 -24.76 0.12 20.19
CA GLY A 498 -23.30 0.00 20.13
C GLY A 498 -22.83 -0.01 18.69
N GLY A 499 -21.80 0.77 18.39
CA GLY A 499 -21.18 0.83 17.09
C GLY A 499 -19.67 0.59 17.14
N ILE A 500 -19.08 0.10 16.05
CA ILE A 500 -17.66 -0.16 15.95
C ILE A 500 -17.16 -0.08 14.50
N GLY A 501 -15.99 0.53 14.32
CA GLY A 501 -15.26 0.55 13.08
C GLY A 501 -13.96 -0.25 13.15
N TYR A 502 -13.73 -1.13 12.18
CA TYR A 502 -12.54 -1.96 12.07
C TYR A 502 -11.70 -1.57 10.85
N GLY A 503 -10.41 -1.30 11.05
CA GLY A 503 -9.45 -1.17 9.96
C GLY A 503 -9.14 -2.53 9.34
N ILE A 504 -9.85 -2.89 8.27
CA ILE A 504 -9.70 -4.21 7.63
C ILE A 504 -8.28 -4.42 7.10
N ASP A 505 -7.67 -3.39 6.54
CA ASP A 505 -6.30 -3.50 6.01
C ASP A 505 -5.30 -3.79 7.15
N ARG A 506 -5.42 -3.12 8.30
CA ARG A 506 -4.61 -3.39 9.51
C ARG A 506 -4.85 -4.80 10.05
N LEU A 507 -6.10 -5.26 10.08
CA LEU A 507 -6.44 -6.64 10.49
C LEU A 507 -5.80 -7.68 9.56
N VAL A 508 -5.83 -7.44 8.26
CA VAL A 508 -5.16 -8.31 7.28
C VAL A 508 -3.66 -8.29 7.48
N MET A 509 -3.04 -7.12 7.68
CA MET A 509 -1.60 -7.00 8.00
C MET A 509 -1.24 -7.85 9.21
N LEU A 510 -1.99 -7.75 10.30
CA LEU A 510 -1.77 -8.51 11.52
C LEU A 510 -1.85 -10.03 11.28
N LEU A 511 -2.88 -10.51 10.60
CA LEU A 511 -3.13 -11.96 10.37
C LEU A 511 -2.26 -12.57 9.26
N THR A 512 -1.55 -11.75 8.48
CA THR A 512 -0.67 -12.21 7.39
C THR A 512 0.81 -11.90 7.59
N ASP A 513 1.17 -11.31 8.73
CA ASP A 513 2.53 -10.84 9.03
C ASP A 513 3.07 -9.87 7.96
N SER A 514 2.21 -8.96 7.50
CA SER A 514 2.57 -7.95 6.49
C SER A 514 2.95 -6.64 7.16
N GLN A 515 4.13 -6.09 6.82
CA GLN A 515 4.71 -4.96 7.55
C GLN A 515 4.22 -3.60 7.05
N ALA A 516 3.65 -3.53 5.85
CA ALA A 516 3.16 -2.30 5.26
C ALA A 516 1.76 -2.48 4.66
N ILE A 517 0.93 -1.45 4.74
CA ILE A 517 -0.42 -1.44 4.15
C ILE A 517 -0.40 -1.74 2.65
N ARG A 518 0.66 -1.33 1.94
CA ARG A 518 0.87 -1.62 0.51
C ARG A 518 1.07 -3.11 0.22
N ASP A 519 1.51 -3.90 1.19
CA ASP A 519 1.66 -5.36 1.03
C ASP A 519 0.30 -6.06 0.95
N VAL A 520 -0.71 -5.50 1.61
CA VAL A 520 -2.08 -6.06 1.65
C VAL A 520 -3.05 -5.39 0.68
N LEU A 521 -2.63 -4.36 -0.04
CA LEU A 521 -3.38 -3.73 -1.13
C LEU A 521 -2.89 -4.25 -2.48
N LEU A 522 -3.81 -4.70 -3.35
CA LEU A 522 -3.46 -5.18 -4.69
C LEU A 522 -2.79 -4.08 -5.53
N PHE A 523 -3.41 -2.90 -5.55
CA PHE A 523 -2.91 -1.74 -6.27
C PHE A 523 -2.91 -0.53 -5.34
N PRO A 524 -1.84 -0.37 -4.51
CA PRO A 524 -1.75 0.76 -3.60
C PRO A 524 -1.52 2.07 -4.36
N THR A 525 -1.92 3.18 -3.76
CA THR A 525 -1.61 4.51 -4.30
C THR A 525 -0.10 4.74 -4.25
N MET A 526 0.47 5.08 -5.41
CA MET A 526 1.90 5.32 -5.57
C MET A 526 2.12 6.71 -6.18
N LYS A 527 3.17 7.42 -5.74
CA LYS A 527 3.59 8.62 -6.45
C LYS A 527 3.82 8.29 -7.92
N SER A 528 3.34 9.16 -8.83
CA SER A 528 3.61 9.00 -10.25
C SER A 528 5.13 9.13 -10.47
N LEU A 529 5.70 8.32 -11.36
CA LEU A 529 7.12 8.41 -11.72
C LEU A 529 7.47 9.77 -12.40
N ASP A 530 6.44 10.49 -12.84
CA ASP A 530 6.54 11.83 -13.43
C ASP A 530 6.10 12.94 -12.43
N ALA A 531 5.81 12.62 -11.18
CA ALA A 531 5.37 13.59 -10.18
C ALA A 531 6.47 14.61 -9.86
N ASP A 532 7.73 14.18 -9.85
CA ASP A 532 8.87 15.08 -9.68
C ASP A 532 9.04 16.06 -10.87
N LYS A 533 8.42 15.75 -12.01
CA LYS A 533 8.31 16.67 -13.15
C LYS A 533 7.06 17.56 -13.12
N LYS A 534 6.02 17.18 -12.36
CA LYS A 534 4.75 17.93 -12.26
C LYS A 534 4.71 18.90 -11.07
N SER A 535 5.41 18.62 -9.98
CA SER A 535 5.49 19.54 -8.84
C SER A 535 6.15 20.88 -9.16
N ALA A 536 6.94 20.93 -10.25
CA ALA A 536 7.47 22.18 -10.81
C ALA A 536 6.45 22.98 -11.65
N LYS A 537 5.23 22.46 -11.91
CA LYS A 537 4.21 23.11 -12.76
C LYS A 537 2.90 23.50 -12.07
N SER A 538 2.68 23.17 -10.78
CA SER A 538 1.33 23.33 -10.17
C SER A 538 1.13 24.57 -9.28
N GLU A 539 2.06 25.51 -9.20
CA GLU A 539 1.89 26.73 -8.39
C GLU A 539 1.58 28.01 -9.18
N ASN A 540 0.91 27.89 -10.31
CA ASN A 540 0.32 29.08 -10.94
C ASN A 540 -0.88 28.70 -11.81
N SER A 541 -2.08 28.69 -11.24
CA SER A 541 -3.28 29.05 -12.02
C SER A 541 -4.56 29.05 -11.17
N THR A 542 -4.89 30.19 -10.60
CA THR A 542 -6.27 30.64 -10.55
C THR A 542 -6.52 31.44 -11.81
N SER A 543 -7.00 30.84 -12.88
CA SER A 543 -7.88 31.45 -13.88
C SER A 543 -8.26 30.42 -14.95
N THR A 544 -9.53 30.35 -15.21
CA THR A 544 -10.22 29.64 -16.29
C THR A 544 -9.56 29.77 -17.66
N ALA A 545 -9.09 28.65 -18.25
CA ALA A 545 -8.95 28.48 -19.70
C ALA A 545 -8.82 26.98 -20.07
N ALA A 546 -9.28 26.62 -21.24
CA ALA A 546 -9.44 25.29 -21.81
C ALA A 546 -8.14 24.48 -21.92
N PRO A 547 -8.19 23.13 -22.11
CA PRO A 547 -7.01 22.29 -22.09
C PRO A 547 -6.09 22.56 -23.28
N GLU A 548 -4.90 23.06 -23.00
CA GLU A 548 -3.80 23.12 -23.98
C GLU A 548 -3.12 21.76 -24.12
N LYS A 549 -2.73 21.44 -25.33
CA LYS A 549 -2.04 20.22 -25.73
C LYS A 549 -0.69 20.11 -25.01
N GLU A 550 -0.38 18.93 -24.45
CA GLU A 550 0.96 18.61 -23.92
C GLU A 550 2.00 18.73 -25.04
N GLU A 551 2.95 19.67 -24.91
CA GLU A 551 4.16 19.68 -25.73
C GLU A 551 5.06 18.51 -25.31
N VAL A 552 5.27 17.59 -26.22
CA VAL A 552 6.28 16.53 -26.06
C VAL A 552 7.66 17.16 -26.25
N ILE A 553 8.43 17.34 -25.15
CA ILE A 553 9.79 17.87 -25.23
C ILE A 553 10.70 16.80 -25.87
N ASP A 554 11.21 17.10 -27.04
CA ASP A 554 12.14 16.23 -27.77
C ASP A 554 13.59 16.55 -27.37
N PHE A 555 14.17 15.77 -26.50
CA PHE A 555 15.56 15.90 -26.06
C PHE A 555 16.59 15.34 -27.09
N SER A 556 16.17 14.88 -28.26
CA SER A 556 17.09 14.32 -29.27
C SER A 556 18.12 15.31 -29.79
N LYS A 557 17.84 16.62 -29.66
CA LYS A 557 18.71 17.73 -30.11
C LYS A 557 19.40 18.47 -28.95
N VAL A 558 19.22 18.00 -27.71
CA VAL A 558 19.85 18.61 -26.54
C VAL A 558 21.23 18.02 -26.30
N LYS A 559 22.22 18.88 -26.12
CA LYS A 559 23.57 18.51 -25.71
C LYS A 559 23.84 19.03 -24.31
N VAL A 560 24.40 18.17 -23.47
CA VAL A 560 24.89 18.53 -22.15
C VAL A 560 26.40 18.32 -22.07
N GLU A 561 27.06 19.11 -21.21
CA GLU A 561 28.48 18.91 -20.97
C GLU A 561 28.75 17.49 -20.38
N PRO A 562 29.86 16.84 -20.79
CA PRO A 562 30.22 15.53 -20.25
C PRO A 562 30.59 15.64 -18.75
N LEU A 563 30.35 14.56 -18.03
CA LEU A 563 30.75 14.49 -16.62
C LEU A 563 32.28 14.55 -16.51
N PHE A 564 32.75 15.21 -15.45
CA PHE A 564 34.17 15.17 -15.11
C PHE A 564 34.63 13.76 -14.80
N GLU A 565 35.81 13.40 -15.31
CA GLU A 565 36.45 12.10 -15.03
C GLU A 565 37.19 12.09 -13.68
N GLU A 566 37.60 13.26 -13.17
CA GLU A 566 38.30 13.41 -11.90
C GLU A 566 37.28 13.49 -10.73
N PHE A 567 37.58 12.74 -9.68
CA PHE A 567 36.76 12.76 -8.47
C PHE A 567 37.17 13.90 -7.53
N VAL A 568 36.19 14.59 -6.96
CA VAL A 568 36.40 15.50 -5.85
C VAL A 568 36.24 14.71 -4.54
N ASP A 569 37.24 14.80 -3.65
CA ASP A 569 37.15 14.17 -2.34
C ASP A 569 36.11 14.88 -1.44
N PHE A 570 35.56 14.12 -0.50
CA PHE A 570 34.48 14.62 0.36
C PHE A 570 34.91 15.81 1.23
N ASP A 571 36.17 15.85 1.69
CA ASP A 571 36.69 16.94 2.53
C ASP A 571 36.79 18.24 1.76
N THR A 572 37.07 18.18 0.46
CA THR A 572 37.07 19.35 -0.44
C THR A 572 35.66 19.81 -0.72
N PHE A 573 34.74 18.88 -1.05
CA PHE A 573 33.34 19.19 -1.30
C PHE A 573 32.64 19.78 -0.07
N SER A 574 32.88 19.23 1.10
CA SER A 574 32.23 19.65 2.37
C SER A 574 32.62 21.06 2.83
N LYS A 575 33.65 21.65 2.24
CA LYS A 575 34.03 23.06 2.47
C LYS A 575 33.12 24.05 1.73
N SER A 576 32.31 23.59 0.78
CA SER A 576 31.37 24.44 0.07
C SER A 576 30.11 24.64 0.90
N ASP A 577 29.65 25.86 1.06
CA ASP A 577 28.45 26.21 1.84
C ASP A 577 27.33 26.60 0.87
N PHE A 578 26.47 25.63 0.53
CA PHE A 578 25.31 25.83 -0.30
C PHE A 578 24.11 26.21 0.58
N ARG A 579 23.42 27.30 0.22
CA ARG A 579 22.27 27.82 0.96
C ARG A 579 21.10 28.13 0.06
N ALA A 580 19.89 27.98 0.59
CA ALA A 580 18.70 28.60 0.02
C ALA A 580 18.76 30.11 0.32
N VAL A 581 18.59 30.94 -0.72
CA VAL A 581 18.65 32.41 -0.61
C VAL A 581 17.41 33.02 -1.24
N LYS A 582 16.75 33.96 -0.55
CA LYS A 582 15.53 34.59 -1.03
C LYS A 582 15.83 35.91 -1.73
N VAL A 583 15.32 36.11 -2.93
CA VAL A 583 15.53 37.36 -3.69
C VAL A 583 14.67 38.48 -3.13
N LYS A 584 15.27 39.43 -2.45
CA LYS A 584 14.60 40.68 -1.96
C LYS A 584 14.47 41.72 -3.06
N ALA A 585 15.52 41.87 -3.87
CA ALA A 585 15.53 42.75 -5.03
C ALA A 585 16.44 42.20 -6.14
N CYS A 586 16.10 42.49 -7.38
CA CYS A 586 16.90 42.19 -8.56
C CYS A 586 16.89 43.39 -9.50
N GLU A 587 18.08 43.86 -9.97
CA GLU A 587 18.19 45.03 -10.84
C GLU A 587 19.22 44.79 -11.95
N ALA A 588 18.99 45.35 -13.12
CA ALA A 588 19.97 45.32 -14.22
C ALA A 588 21.17 46.26 -13.89
N VAL A 589 22.38 45.74 -14.04
CA VAL A 589 23.60 46.52 -13.75
C VAL A 589 23.80 47.60 -14.81
N LYS A 590 23.80 48.88 -14.38
CA LYS A 590 24.09 50.01 -15.29
C LYS A 590 25.44 49.80 -15.97
N LYS A 591 25.49 49.89 -17.31
CA LYS A 591 26.67 49.65 -18.18
C LYS A 591 26.97 48.15 -18.48
N SER A 592 26.15 47.19 -18.09
CA SER A 592 26.26 45.81 -18.53
C SER A 592 24.92 45.36 -19.15
N LYS A 593 25.00 44.73 -20.31
CA LYS A 593 23.84 44.09 -20.96
C LYS A 593 23.61 42.63 -20.50
N LYS A 594 24.52 42.12 -19.65
CA LYS A 594 24.53 40.70 -19.27
C LYS A 594 24.33 40.45 -17.77
N LEU A 595 24.57 41.46 -16.94
CA LEU A 595 24.61 41.30 -15.50
C LEU A 595 23.32 41.79 -14.84
N LEU A 596 22.79 40.91 -13.97
CA LEU A 596 21.80 41.22 -12.96
C LEU A 596 22.49 41.32 -11.58
N GLN A 597 22.11 42.28 -10.77
CA GLN A 597 22.52 42.45 -9.39
C GLN A 597 21.37 41.95 -8.50
N PHE A 598 21.68 41.03 -7.65
CA PHE A 598 20.74 40.44 -6.69
C PHE A 598 21.04 41.00 -5.27
N THR A 599 19.98 41.36 -4.57
CA THR A 599 19.99 41.58 -3.10
C THR A 599 19.24 40.39 -2.50
N LEU A 600 19.96 39.55 -1.76
CA LEU A 600 19.52 38.27 -1.29
C LEU A 600 19.48 38.20 0.24
N ASP A 601 18.42 37.66 0.78
CA ASP A 601 18.35 37.18 2.15
C ASP A 601 18.99 35.78 2.20
N ASP A 602 20.01 35.59 2.99
CA ASP A 602 20.71 34.33 3.21
C ASP A 602 20.55 33.80 4.65
N GLY A 603 19.57 34.31 5.38
CA GLY A 603 19.30 34.00 6.79
C GLY A 603 20.20 34.72 7.79
N THR A 604 21.05 35.68 7.32
CA THR A 604 21.86 36.54 8.19
C THR A 604 21.27 37.94 8.26
N ASP A 605 21.73 38.75 9.25
CA ASP A 605 21.25 40.13 9.45
C ASP A 605 21.66 41.10 8.32
N ILE A 606 22.50 40.68 7.38
CA ILE A 606 23.02 41.50 6.30
C ILE A 606 22.69 40.89 4.95
N ASP A 607 21.98 41.65 4.12
CA ASP A 607 21.62 41.21 2.77
C ASP A 607 22.88 40.97 1.92
N ARG A 608 22.91 39.81 1.25
CA ARG A 608 24.01 39.40 0.40
C ARG A 608 23.84 39.97 -1.03
N THR A 609 24.90 40.53 -1.58
CA THR A 609 24.92 40.94 -2.99
C THR A 609 25.60 39.88 -3.85
N ILE A 610 24.90 39.43 -4.90
CA ILE A 610 25.49 38.55 -5.93
C ILE A 610 25.21 39.15 -7.29
N LEU A 611 26.22 39.15 -8.17
CA LEU A 611 26.07 39.51 -9.59
C LEU A 611 26.09 38.22 -10.44
N SER A 612 25.15 38.11 -11.36
CA SER A 612 25.07 36.97 -12.27
C SER A 612 24.85 37.40 -13.71
N GLY A 613 25.48 36.68 -14.63
CA GLY A 613 25.48 36.99 -16.05
C GLY A 613 24.25 36.50 -16.84
N ILE A 614 23.08 36.56 -16.23
CA ILE A 614 21.87 35.87 -16.70
C ILE A 614 20.79 36.81 -17.28
N HIS A 615 21.07 38.08 -17.48
CA HIS A 615 20.11 39.06 -18.04
C HIS A 615 19.62 38.74 -19.45
N ALA A 616 20.27 37.81 -20.17
CA ALA A 616 19.78 37.32 -21.45
C ALA A 616 18.68 36.25 -21.33
N TYR A 617 18.47 35.70 -20.10
CA TYR A 617 17.57 34.58 -19.86
C TYR A 617 16.43 34.94 -18.91
N TYR A 618 16.57 35.99 -18.06
CA TYR A 618 15.60 36.40 -17.06
C TYR A 618 15.48 37.89 -16.93
N GLU A 619 14.25 38.39 -16.83
CA GLU A 619 14.00 39.76 -16.45
C GLU A 619 14.01 39.92 -14.91
N PRO A 620 14.51 41.06 -14.37
CA PRO A 620 14.62 41.25 -12.90
C PRO A 620 13.32 41.00 -12.12
N GLU A 621 12.19 41.40 -12.68
CA GLU A 621 10.87 41.32 -12.05
C GLU A 621 10.40 39.88 -11.83
N GLU A 622 10.84 38.96 -12.68
CA GLU A 622 10.48 37.54 -12.61
C GLU A 622 11.15 36.81 -11.45
N LEU A 623 12.24 37.39 -10.92
CA LEU A 623 13.11 36.76 -9.93
C LEU A 623 12.84 37.24 -8.50
N VAL A 624 12.24 38.41 -8.32
CA VAL A 624 11.93 38.97 -6.99
C VAL A 624 10.94 38.07 -6.26
N GLY A 625 11.24 37.76 -5.00
CA GLY A 625 10.42 36.87 -4.15
C GLY A 625 10.68 35.38 -4.34
N LYS A 626 11.51 34.97 -5.32
CA LYS A 626 11.89 33.56 -5.52
C LYS A 626 12.98 33.14 -4.54
N THR A 627 13.02 31.85 -4.22
CA THR A 627 14.08 31.23 -3.42
C THR A 627 15.02 30.44 -4.34
N LEU A 628 16.30 30.83 -4.34
CA LEU A 628 17.32 30.27 -5.21
C LEU A 628 18.37 29.50 -4.40
N ILE A 629 19.21 28.73 -5.08
CA ILE A 629 20.36 28.07 -4.47
C ILE A 629 21.62 28.86 -4.79
N ALA A 630 22.42 29.19 -3.76
CA ALA A 630 23.69 29.87 -3.90
C ALA A 630 24.78 29.17 -3.09
N ILE A 631 26.03 29.23 -3.60
CA ILE A 631 27.22 28.99 -2.80
C ILE A 631 27.61 30.30 -2.15
N THR A 632 27.64 30.33 -0.81
CA THR A 632 27.72 31.56 -0.03
C THR A 632 29.11 31.87 0.53
N ASN A 633 30.00 30.89 0.57
CA ASN A 633 31.35 31.04 1.15
C ASN A 633 32.46 31.23 0.10
N LEU A 634 32.13 31.78 -1.07
CA LEU A 634 33.12 32.23 -2.03
C LEU A 634 33.69 33.62 -1.63
N PRO A 635 34.98 33.86 -1.84
CA PRO A 635 35.56 35.18 -1.58
C PRO A 635 34.91 36.25 -2.46
N PRO A 636 34.70 37.49 -1.95
CA PRO A 636 34.15 38.60 -2.72
C PRO A 636 34.92 38.82 -4.01
N ARG A 637 34.21 39.02 -5.11
CA ARG A 637 34.77 39.31 -6.44
C ARG A 637 34.22 40.63 -6.97
N ALA A 638 35.08 41.60 -7.18
CA ALA A 638 34.66 42.86 -7.76
C ALA A 638 34.27 42.71 -9.24
N MET A 639 33.04 43.05 -9.59
CA MET A 639 32.49 43.04 -10.94
C MET A 639 31.82 44.40 -11.20
N MET A 640 32.27 45.12 -12.21
CA MET A 640 31.75 46.45 -12.57
C MET A 640 31.72 47.46 -11.39
N GLY A 641 32.64 47.33 -10.42
CA GLY A 641 32.72 48.16 -9.22
C GLY A 641 31.79 47.78 -8.07
N ILE A 642 31.15 46.60 -8.16
CA ILE A 642 30.30 46.03 -7.15
C ILE A 642 30.90 44.69 -6.69
N ASP A 643 30.98 44.44 -5.42
CA ASP A 643 31.48 43.16 -4.88
C ASP A 643 30.39 42.11 -4.90
N SER A 644 30.59 41.02 -5.70
CA SER A 644 29.75 39.84 -5.70
C SER A 644 30.22 38.83 -4.64
N CYS A 645 29.39 38.56 -3.64
CA CYS A 645 29.70 37.74 -2.47
C CYS A 645 29.08 36.35 -2.52
N GLY A 646 29.35 35.58 -3.57
CA GLY A 646 28.82 34.26 -3.81
C GLY A 646 28.49 34.02 -5.27
N MET A 647 27.84 32.87 -5.56
CA MET A 647 27.42 32.50 -6.91
C MET A 647 26.07 31.79 -6.85
N LEU A 648 25.14 32.19 -7.73
CA LEU A 648 23.89 31.47 -7.93
C LEU A 648 24.14 30.22 -8.77
N LEU A 649 23.48 29.12 -8.43
CA LEU A 649 23.57 27.86 -9.19
C LEU A 649 22.54 27.84 -10.33
N SER A 650 23.00 27.39 -11.49
CA SER A 650 22.16 27.21 -12.69
C SER A 650 22.55 25.93 -13.43
N ALA A 651 21.58 25.35 -14.11
CA ALA A 651 21.80 24.29 -15.08
C ALA A 651 21.91 24.89 -16.47
N ILE A 652 22.91 24.47 -17.24
CA ILE A 652 23.17 24.95 -18.60
C ILE A 652 23.17 23.75 -19.55
N HIS A 653 22.54 23.93 -20.73
CA HIS A 653 22.56 22.96 -21.80
C HIS A 653 22.46 23.68 -23.16
N GLU A 654 22.76 23.01 -24.25
CA GLU A 654 22.62 23.51 -25.61
C GLU A 654 21.43 22.83 -26.27
N GLU A 655 20.52 23.62 -26.83
CA GLU A 655 19.38 23.14 -27.61
C GLU A 655 19.39 23.81 -29.00
N GLU A 656 19.42 23.02 -30.06
CA GLU A 656 19.50 23.48 -31.45
C GLU A 656 20.68 24.44 -31.75
N GLY A 657 21.75 24.37 -30.94
CA GLY A 657 22.91 25.23 -31.07
C GLY A 657 22.84 26.54 -30.28
N GLU A 658 21.79 26.75 -29.52
CA GLU A 658 21.64 27.87 -28.56
C GLU A 658 21.83 27.42 -27.14
N GLU A 659 22.55 28.19 -26.33
CA GLU A 659 22.72 27.97 -24.90
C GLU A 659 21.42 28.32 -24.17
N LYS A 660 20.94 27.42 -23.33
CA LYS A 660 19.80 27.60 -22.44
C LYS A 660 20.29 27.50 -20.98
N LEU A 661 19.86 28.45 -20.16
CA LEU A 661 20.24 28.51 -18.74
C LEU A 661 19.01 28.55 -17.88
N HIS A 662 19.00 27.68 -16.85
CA HIS A 662 17.93 27.59 -15.85
C HIS A 662 18.51 27.78 -14.45
N LEU A 663 18.05 28.80 -13.72
CA LEU A 663 18.40 28.99 -12.30
C LEU A 663 17.81 27.83 -11.48
N LEU A 664 18.59 27.30 -10.54
CA LEU A 664 18.08 26.31 -9.60
C LEU A 664 17.26 27.02 -8.52
N MET A 665 15.95 26.85 -8.61
CA MET A 665 14.95 27.39 -7.68
C MET A 665 14.46 26.29 -6.76
N VAL A 666 14.17 26.63 -5.51
CA VAL A 666 13.55 25.76 -4.51
C VAL A 666 12.24 26.38 -4.04
N ASP A 667 11.43 25.58 -3.34
CA ASP A 667 10.14 26.01 -2.81
C ASP A 667 10.31 27.26 -1.92
N ASN A 668 9.41 28.22 -2.07
CA ASN A 668 9.43 29.47 -1.30
C ASN A 668 9.13 29.31 0.20
N HIS A 669 8.62 28.13 0.62
CA HIS A 669 8.47 27.76 2.03
C HIS A 669 9.80 27.39 2.70
N ILE A 670 10.86 27.12 1.92
CA ILE A 670 12.18 26.88 2.47
C ILE A 670 12.73 28.22 3.00
N PRO A 671 13.07 28.31 4.30
CA PRO A 671 13.54 29.55 4.87
C PRO A 671 14.88 29.98 4.29
N ALA A 672 15.09 31.29 4.16
CA ALA A 672 16.38 31.84 3.77
C ALA A 672 17.46 31.38 4.77
N GLY A 673 18.64 31.01 4.26
CA GLY A 673 19.74 30.47 5.06
C GLY A 673 19.70 28.95 5.29
N ALA A 674 18.65 28.25 4.87
CA ALA A 674 18.59 26.79 4.95
C ALA A 674 19.77 26.16 4.18
N LYS A 675 20.53 25.29 4.87
CA LYS A 675 21.71 24.64 4.32
C LYS A 675 21.31 23.45 3.45
N LEU A 676 21.97 23.30 2.29
CA LEU A 676 21.84 22.13 1.43
C LEU A 676 23.03 21.19 1.70
N TYR A 677 22.73 19.88 1.66
CA TYR A 677 23.69 18.82 1.93
C TYR A 677 23.84 17.90 0.71
#